data_3cffa7a8aa53c9506c63ce03d09e94bf
#
_entry.id   3cffa7a8aa53c9506c63ce03d09e94bf
#
_cell.length_a   1.000
_cell.length_b   1.000
_cell.length_c   1.000
_cell.angle_alpha   90.00
_cell.angle_beta   90.00
_cell.angle_gamma   90.00
#
_symmetry.space_group_name_H-M   'P 1'
#
loop_
_entity.id
_entity.type
_entity.pdbx_description
1 polymer ?
#
loop_
_entity_poly.entity_id
_entity_poly.type
_entity_poly.pdbx_seq_one_letter_code
_entity_poly.pdbx_strand_id
1 'polypeptide(L)'
;MVSPAQIAGHVFDPDDPGKRFVVELLIDGVPVGIARANLRNADLLRDEPNYRDGDFCHGFVFSIDPATHGVARQIEVRLANRGDVLAPPLLAPALDSGLAPLGGSANRDGAVRWLGGLRFNGWLAPAAGDESRIRALVDGQIVAEALASHWVQFGDCGETTRARGFDLSLPDHFADGRARQAQILDDHERELPGSPCAFVAFEDGLARFIDKHASLQRQTPRAKLFDRRAPQSLPFSMFAQWRDRFPDARLPPQDAPPPKVAVALIGERGIEASVASLEAQEVCDWVAAVLEGGGGETAFHNESLREFLDGDAKDCELVAFAPCGAVFQPTALAQLARALSRFPAAPGVYGDFTLAGEGGEWPVALSAFGYERMLEQGAGALLFALPTPVARAAVAGGAENLFRLFNFSQDGRPAPKAGPSSAPAATPVHQPGFLARLPRLDVAAATRALTEANRAHFSARRIRVEMAPGSGALFPAVRVRRPAPRGKVSVLIPTRDRVDLLEPCLEALFATADLALHEVIVLDNDSTDPETLAYFARLVQSGVRVIRVGGPFNFAKIINKGASIAVGHYLLLLNNDVEALEAGWLDEMLGRIAEPDVGAVGATLLWPGGVVQHGGVVLGPSFAAGHAFNERIDGDPGYADLLCATHEVSAVTAACLLTNRRLFLELGGFDSVHFPVNFNDVDYCLKLRAKGLRIVQSVHAKLLHRESASRGLDRRADQKDRFARELDHLRAIWGAVLCADPYYNPALSLDDFPFSALAWPPRPLQARQNVSPPPRPMPPGF
;
A
#
# COMPACT_ATOMS: atom_id res chain seq x y z
N MET A 1 -12.09 -21.73 33.36
CA MET A 1 -11.59 -22.25 34.66
C MET A 1 -10.12 -22.52 34.51
N VAL A 2 -9.29 -21.96 35.37
CA VAL A 2 -7.86 -22.25 35.41
C VAL A 2 -7.64 -23.18 36.61
N SER A 3 -7.20 -24.40 36.37
CA SER A 3 -6.56 -25.19 37.41
C SER A 3 -5.03 -25.06 37.21
N PRO A 4 -4.22 -25.32 38.25
CA PRO A 4 -2.76 -25.20 38.12
C PRO A 4 -2.14 -26.06 37.02
N ALA A 5 -2.90 -26.94 36.41
CA ALA A 5 -2.44 -27.87 35.36
C ALA A 5 -3.24 -27.81 34.06
N GLN A 6 -4.31 -27.05 33.98
CA GLN A 6 -5.15 -27.03 32.78
C GLN A 6 -5.78 -25.65 32.52
N ILE A 7 -5.77 -25.25 31.27
CA ILE A 7 -6.55 -24.10 30.75
C ILE A 7 -7.57 -24.65 29.76
N ALA A 8 -8.84 -24.36 29.99
CA ALA A 8 -9.93 -24.75 29.15
C ALA A 8 -10.78 -23.52 28.75
N GLY A 9 -11.31 -23.56 27.54
CA GLY A 9 -12.21 -22.52 27.04
C GLY A 9 -12.95 -23.00 25.80
N HIS A 10 -13.66 -22.07 25.18
CA HIS A 10 -14.31 -22.29 23.90
C HIS A 10 -14.12 -21.09 22.99
N VAL A 11 -14.22 -21.32 21.68
CA VAL A 11 -14.22 -20.28 20.66
C VAL A 11 -15.09 -20.73 19.49
N PHE A 12 -16.06 -19.91 19.10
CA PHE A 12 -16.92 -20.23 17.98
C PHE A 12 -17.22 -18.99 17.13
N ASP A 13 -17.68 -19.23 15.91
CA ASP A 13 -18.12 -18.20 14.96
C ASP A 13 -19.63 -18.25 14.88
N PRO A 14 -20.37 -17.23 15.36
CA PRO A 14 -21.82 -17.24 15.32
C PRO A 14 -22.40 -17.22 13.90
N ASP A 15 -21.58 -16.77 12.92
CA ASP A 15 -21.98 -16.70 11.52
C ASP A 15 -21.62 -17.98 10.74
N ASP A 16 -20.74 -18.82 11.32
CA ASP A 16 -20.35 -20.12 10.75
C ASP A 16 -20.13 -21.14 11.88
N PRO A 17 -21.22 -21.69 12.46
CA PRO A 17 -21.16 -22.62 13.59
C PRO A 17 -20.41 -23.91 13.30
N GLY A 18 -20.27 -24.29 12.02
CA GLY A 18 -19.50 -25.47 11.61
C GLY A 18 -17.97 -25.28 11.67
N LYS A 19 -17.49 -24.05 11.78
CA LYS A 19 -16.07 -23.72 11.78
C LYS A 19 -15.40 -24.10 13.10
N ARG A 20 -14.20 -24.70 12.98
CA ARG A 20 -13.38 -25.08 14.12
C ARG A 20 -12.08 -24.29 14.09
N PHE A 21 -11.89 -23.47 15.11
CA PHE A 21 -10.69 -22.67 15.27
C PHE A 21 -9.51 -23.50 15.79
N VAL A 22 -8.33 -23.03 15.48
CA VAL A 22 -7.09 -23.47 16.13
C VAL A 22 -6.66 -22.36 17.09
N VAL A 23 -6.38 -22.72 18.33
CA VAL A 23 -5.96 -21.82 19.39
C VAL A 23 -4.55 -22.16 19.83
N GLU A 24 -3.79 -21.15 20.24
CA GLU A 24 -2.45 -21.33 20.78
C GLU A 24 -2.38 -20.80 22.20
N LEU A 25 -1.60 -21.46 23.01
CA LEU A 25 -1.26 -21.09 24.37
C LEU A 25 0.11 -20.45 24.39
N LEU A 26 0.20 -19.26 24.95
CA LEU A 26 1.46 -18.58 25.20
C LEU A 26 1.73 -18.50 26.71
N ILE A 27 2.99 -18.72 27.06
CA ILE A 27 3.52 -18.49 28.40
C ILE A 27 4.61 -17.44 28.28
N ASP A 28 4.43 -16.31 28.98
CA ASP A 28 5.35 -15.17 28.93
C ASP A 28 5.67 -14.70 27.47
N GLY A 29 4.64 -14.76 26.61
CA GLY A 29 4.73 -14.37 25.20
C GLY A 29 5.30 -15.45 24.25
N VAL A 30 5.70 -16.61 24.78
CA VAL A 30 6.22 -17.72 23.97
C VAL A 30 5.13 -18.76 23.72
N PRO A 31 4.83 -19.14 22.46
CA PRO A 31 3.90 -20.22 22.16
C PRO A 31 4.42 -21.56 22.71
N VAL A 32 3.61 -22.22 23.55
CA VAL A 32 3.97 -23.50 24.19
C VAL A 32 3.00 -24.63 23.87
N GLY A 33 1.85 -24.32 23.26
CA GLY A 33 0.87 -25.35 22.92
C GLY A 33 -0.13 -24.88 21.89
N ILE A 34 -0.66 -25.83 21.12
CA ILE A 34 -1.69 -25.61 20.12
C ILE A 34 -2.78 -26.64 20.30
N ALA A 35 -4.04 -26.21 20.23
CA ALA A 35 -5.19 -27.07 20.29
C ALA A 35 -6.25 -26.67 19.24
N ARG A 36 -6.95 -27.66 18.71
CA ARG A 36 -8.14 -27.42 17.90
C ARG A 36 -9.35 -27.28 18.83
N ALA A 37 -10.16 -26.24 18.63
CA ALA A 37 -11.40 -26.06 19.38
C ALA A 37 -12.49 -26.96 18.80
N ASN A 38 -12.40 -28.27 19.15
CA ASN A 38 -13.31 -29.33 18.70
C ASN A 38 -13.82 -30.22 19.84
N LEU A 39 -13.51 -29.84 21.08
CA LEU A 39 -14.02 -30.57 22.26
C LEU A 39 -15.40 -30.04 22.63
N ARG A 40 -16.24 -30.97 23.13
CA ARG A 40 -17.56 -30.60 23.63
C ARG A 40 -17.44 -29.68 24.86
N ASN A 41 -18.09 -28.54 24.82
CA ASN A 41 -18.10 -27.57 25.92
C ASN A 41 -19.54 -27.17 26.25
N ALA A 42 -20.06 -27.62 27.40
CA ALA A 42 -21.42 -27.34 27.83
C ALA A 42 -21.61 -25.89 28.32
N ASP A 43 -20.52 -25.18 28.66
CA ASP A 43 -20.58 -23.79 29.11
C ASP A 43 -20.91 -22.81 27.94
N LEU A 44 -20.80 -23.27 26.70
CA LEU A 44 -21.08 -22.47 25.51
C LEU A 44 -22.50 -21.91 25.50
N LEU A 45 -23.50 -22.67 25.98
CA LEU A 45 -24.89 -22.20 26.10
C LEU A 45 -25.06 -21.08 27.12
N ARG A 46 -24.27 -21.08 28.17
CA ARG A 46 -24.31 -20.07 29.23
C ARG A 46 -23.67 -18.78 28.75
N ASP A 47 -22.54 -18.90 28.06
CA ASP A 47 -21.69 -17.78 27.68
C ASP A 47 -22.17 -17.14 26.35
N GLU A 48 -22.88 -17.93 25.50
CA GLU A 48 -23.40 -17.52 24.20
C GLU A 48 -24.90 -17.88 24.05
N PRO A 49 -25.80 -17.05 24.59
CA PRO A 49 -27.25 -17.35 24.63
C PRO A 49 -27.91 -17.55 23.26
N ASN A 50 -27.28 -17.04 22.19
CA ASN A 50 -27.78 -17.15 20.82
C ASN A 50 -27.24 -18.38 20.06
N TYR A 51 -26.41 -19.20 20.70
CA TYR A 51 -25.90 -20.42 20.10
C TYR A 51 -27.03 -21.43 19.89
N ARG A 52 -27.24 -21.83 18.63
CA ARG A 52 -28.35 -22.72 18.27
C ARG A 52 -27.87 -23.98 17.52
N ASP A 53 -26.58 -24.12 17.29
CA ASP A 53 -26.01 -25.30 16.65
C ASP A 53 -25.83 -26.41 17.69
N GLY A 54 -26.31 -27.61 17.42
CA GLY A 54 -26.47 -28.64 18.42
C GLY A 54 -25.22 -29.46 18.77
N ASP A 55 -24.03 -29.18 18.18
CA ASP A 55 -22.88 -30.07 18.37
C ASP A 55 -22.01 -29.75 19.58
N PHE A 56 -22.05 -28.54 20.10
CA PHE A 56 -21.27 -28.04 21.25
C PHE A 56 -19.75 -28.31 21.18
N CYS A 57 -19.22 -28.60 20.01
CA CYS A 57 -17.83 -29.02 19.82
C CYS A 57 -16.92 -27.83 19.45
N HIS A 58 -16.84 -26.83 20.30
CA HIS A 58 -16.04 -25.63 20.15
C HIS A 58 -15.04 -25.39 21.31
N GLY A 59 -14.93 -26.38 22.19
CA GLY A 59 -14.04 -26.33 23.34
C GLY A 59 -12.60 -26.69 23.02
N PHE A 60 -11.68 -26.16 23.80
CA PHE A 60 -10.28 -26.54 23.82
C PHE A 60 -9.77 -26.72 25.24
N VAL A 61 -8.70 -27.49 25.41
CA VAL A 61 -8.01 -27.70 26.69
C VAL A 61 -6.51 -27.74 26.42
N PHE A 62 -5.74 -27.00 27.21
CA PHE A 62 -4.31 -27.09 27.31
C PHE A 62 -3.91 -27.69 28.65
N SER A 63 -2.98 -28.62 28.64
CA SER A 63 -2.32 -29.12 29.85
C SER A 63 -0.99 -28.39 30.00
N ILE A 64 -0.78 -27.76 31.17
CA ILE A 64 0.48 -27.09 31.49
C ILE A 64 1.25 -28.00 32.43
N ASP A 65 2.45 -28.40 32.02
CA ASP A 65 3.37 -29.12 32.88
C ASP A 65 4.31 -28.12 33.56
N PRO A 66 4.18 -27.91 34.89
CA PRO A 66 5.05 -27.01 35.62
C PRO A 66 6.53 -27.35 35.57
N ALA A 67 6.85 -28.62 35.34
CA ALA A 67 8.24 -29.08 35.22
C ALA A 67 8.91 -28.64 33.91
N THR A 68 8.09 -28.47 32.86
CA THR A 68 8.57 -28.07 31.52
C THR A 68 8.51 -26.58 31.29
N HIS A 69 7.53 -25.90 31.91
CA HIS A 69 7.23 -24.49 31.63
C HIS A 69 7.66 -23.52 32.73
N GLY A 70 8.22 -24.03 33.86
CA GLY A 70 8.67 -23.16 34.95
C GLY A 70 7.56 -22.34 35.62
N VAL A 71 7.93 -21.22 36.23
CA VAL A 71 6.97 -20.29 36.85
C VAL A 71 6.47 -19.33 35.80
N ALA A 72 5.32 -19.63 35.20
CA ALA A 72 4.64 -18.72 34.27
C ALA A 72 4.20 -17.42 34.99
N ARG A 73 4.58 -16.26 34.45
CA ARG A 73 4.12 -14.95 34.94
C ARG A 73 2.85 -14.51 34.25
N GLN A 74 2.75 -14.80 32.97
CA GLN A 74 1.62 -14.42 32.14
C GLN A 74 1.23 -15.59 31.22
N ILE A 75 -0.05 -15.91 31.18
CA ILE A 75 -0.60 -16.95 30.34
C ILE A 75 -1.64 -16.30 29.43
N GLU A 76 -1.50 -16.51 28.13
CA GLU A 76 -2.39 -15.96 27.12
C GLU A 76 -2.88 -17.07 26.20
N VAL A 77 -4.14 -17.03 25.80
CA VAL A 77 -4.72 -17.90 24.80
C VAL A 77 -5.27 -17.04 23.67
N ARG A 78 -4.84 -17.32 22.45
CA ARG A 78 -5.25 -16.57 21.26
C ARG A 78 -5.56 -17.48 20.08
N LEU A 79 -6.19 -16.94 19.05
CA LEU A 79 -6.29 -17.64 17.78
C LEU A 79 -4.89 -17.80 17.17
N ALA A 80 -4.58 -19.05 16.80
CA ALA A 80 -3.25 -19.39 16.31
C ALA A 80 -2.87 -18.50 15.11
N ASN A 81 -1.69 -17.89 15.18
CA ASN A 81 -1.04 -17.06 14.17
C ASN A 81 -1.84 -15.81 13.72
N ARG A 82 -2.97 -15.49 14.34
CA ARG A 82 -3.78 -14.31 14.05
C ARG A 82 -3.59 -13.19 15.08
N GLY A 83 -3.14 -13.55 16.29
CA GLY A 83 -2.96 -12.62 17.40
C GLY A 83 -4.25 -12.17 18.09
N ASP A 84 -5.43 -12.69 17.67
CA ASP A 84 -6.71 -12.37 18.32
C ASP A 84 -6.75 -13.04 19.71
N VAL A 85 -6.59 -12.25 20.75
CA VAL A 85 -6.59 -12.74 22.16
C VAL A 85 -8.01 -13.11 22.54
N LEU A 86 -8.23 -14.34 23.01
CA LEU A 86 -9.55 -14.87 23.34
C LEU A 86 -10.04 -14.42 24.74
N ALA A 87 -9.13 -14.11 25.64
CA ALA A 87 -9.44 -13.60 26.97
C ALA A 87 -8.29 -12.71 27.48
N PRO A 88 -8.51 -11.80 28.43
CA PRO A 88 -7.42 -11.07 29.09
C PRO A 88 -6.34 -12.04 29.58
N PRO A 89 -5.05 -11.69 29.47
CA PRO A 89 -3.97 -12.53 29.94
C PRO A 89 -4.14 -12.85 31.43
N LEU A 90 -3.99 -14.12 31.76
CA LEU A 90 -4.03 -14.59 33.15
C LEU A 90 -2.65 -14.38 33.78
N LEU A 91 -2.61 -13.59 34.87
CA LEU A 91 -1.43 -13.50 35.71
C LEU A 91 -1.41 -14.71 36.63
N ALA A 92 -0.47 -15.60 36.43
CA ALA A 92 -0.29 -16.72 37.35
C ALA A 92 0.31 -16.22 38.66
N PRO A 93 -0.20 -16.65 39.84
CA PRO A 93 0.46 -16.39 41.10
C PRO A 93 1.86 -17.00 41.03
N ALA A 94 2.87 -16.28 41.51
CA ALA A 94 4.23 -16.78 41.61
C ALA A 94 4.22 -18.09 42.40
N LEU A 95 4.46 -19.19 41.77
CA LEU A 95 4.76 -20.44 42.44
C LEU A 95 6.18 -20.29 42.98
N ASP A 96 6.30 -20.25 44.29
CA ASP A 96 7.56 -20.17 45.02
C ASP A 96 8.34 -21.49 44.82
N SER A 97 9.02 -21.59 43.69
CA SER A 97 9.99 -22.63 43.42
C SER A 97 11.26 -21.97 42.89
N GLY A 98 12.36 -22.16 43.60
CA GLY A 98 13.66 -21.58 43.35
C GLY A 98 14.35 -22.03 42.02
N LEU A 99 13.59 -22.08 40.94
CA LEU A 99 14.08 -22.26 39.57
C LEU A 99 14.35 -20.87 39.01
N ALA A 100 15.55 -20.65 38.52
CA ALA A 100 15.95 -19.45 37.84
C ALA A 100 14.89 -19.07 36.78
N PRO A 101 14.52 -17.77 36.66
CA PRO A 101 13.64 -17.36 35.60
C PRO A 101 14.23 -17.82 34.27
N LEU A 102 13.41 -18.42 33.40
CA LEU A 102 13.70 -18.51 31.99
C LEU A 102 13.69 -17.08 31.41
N GLY A 103 14.58 -16.26 31.93
CA GLY A 103 15.03 -15.01 31.37
C GLY A 103 16.01 -15.32 30.26
N GLY A 104 15.57 -16.09 29.30
CA GLY A 104 16.13 -15.93 27.99
C GLY A 104 15.70 -14.54 27.56
N SER A 105 16.64 -13.60 27.41
CA SER A 105 16.51 -12.65 26.33
C SER A 105 15.98 -13.50 25.18
N ALA A 106 14.77 -13.22 24.70
CA ALA A 106 14.20 -13.97 23.59
C ALA A 106 15.32 -13.99 22.55
N ASN A 107 15.86 -15.18 22.31
CA ASN A 107 16.89 -15.38 21.32
C ASN A 107 16.16 -15.07 20.02
N ARG A 108 16.26 -13.83 19.56
CA ARG A 108 15.44 -13.29 18.47
C ARG A 108 16.14 -13.61 17.15
N ASP A 109 16.42 -14.89 16.95
CA ASP A 109 17.08 -15.36 15.73
C ASP A 109 16.11 -15.36 14.54
N GLY A 110 14.81 -15.16 14.79
CA GLY A 110 13.79 -15.11 13.75
C GLY A 110 12.37 -15.13 14.29
N ALA A 111 11.41 -15.05 13.40
CA ALA A 111 9.99 -15.28 13.68
C ALA A 111 9.24 -15.65 12.41
N VAL A 112 8.12 -16.36 12.55
CA VAL A 112 7.19 -16.63 11.47
C VAL A 112 5.76 -16.43 11.94
N ARG A 113 4.90 -15.97 11.01
CA ARG A 113 3.46 -15.84 11.24
C ARG A 113 2.66 -16.26 10.01
N TRP A 114 1.45 -16.73 10.25
CA TRP A 114 0.48 -17.00 9.20
C TRP A 114 -0.24 -15.72 8.79
N LEU A 115 -0.24 -15.39 7.48
CA LEU A 115 -0.94 -14.24 6.93
C LEU A 115 -2.37 -14.54 6.46
N GLY A 116 -2.77 -15.79 6.52
CA GLY A 116 -4.03 -16.29 5.98
C GLY A 116 -3.81 -17.18 4.76
N GLY A 117 -4.81 -18.01 4.45
CA GLY A 117 -4.74 -18.93 3.33
C GLY A 117 -3.52 -19.84 3.38
N LEU A 118 -2.76 -19.86 2.31
CA LEU A 118 -1.53 -20.67 2.18
C LEU A 118 -0.25 -19.87 2.46
N ARG A 119 -0.35 -18.59 2.86
CA ARG A 119 0.79 -17.71 2.95
C ARG A 119 1.30 -17.50 4.37
N PHE A 120 2.62 -17.52 4.49
CA PHE A 120 3.37 -17.24 5.71
C PHE A 120 4.42 -16.18 5.42
N ASN A 121 4.70 -15.32 6.37
CA ASN A 121 5.88 -14.47 6.31
C ASN A 121 6.65 -14.54 7.63
N GLY A 122 7.88 -14.07 7.58
CA GLY A 122 8.72 -14.03 8.76
C GLY A 122 10.03 -13.33 8.48
N TRP A 123 10.91 -13.43 9.45
CA TRP A 123 12.23 -12.85 9.37
C TRP A 123 13.25 -13.70 10.13
N LEU A 124 14.52 -13.53 9.75
CA LEU A 124 15.68 -14.08 10.44
C LEU A 124 16.60 -12.94 10.85
N ALA A 125 17.23 -13.05 12.01
CA ALA A 125 18.32 -12.17 12.39
C ALA A 125 19.42 -12.24 11.32
N PRO A 126 20.09 -11.13 10.97
CA PRO A 126 21.11 -11.13 9.94
C PRO A 126 22.28 -11.99 10.39
N ALA A 127 22.46 -13.15 9.79
CA ALA A 127 23.72 -13.85 9.81
C ALA A 127 24.68 -13.14 8.86
N ALA A 128 25.95 -13.06 9.21
CA ALA A 128 26.93 -12.37 8.38
C ALA A 128 27.04 -13.11 7.03
N GLY A 129 26.49 -12.52 5.97
CA GLY A 129 26.92 -12.79 4.61
C GLY A 129 25.94 -13.43 3.64
N ASP A 130 24.96 -14.26 4.03
CA ASP A 130 24.22 -15.06 3.05
C ASP A 130 22.69 -15.02 3.22
N GLU A 131 21.99 -15.20 2.10
CA GLU A 131 20.55 -15.46 2.04
C GLU A 131 20.26 -16.84 2.64
N SER A 132 19.53 -16.88 3.75
CA SER A 132 19.16 -18.14 4.41
C SER A 132 17.91 -18.73 3.76
N ARG A 133 17.91 -20.06 3.60
CA ARG A 133 16.79 -20.80 3.05
C ARG A 133 15.82 -21.20 4.16
N ILE A 134 14.55 -20.93 3.93
CA ILE A 134 13.45 -21.30 4.82
C ILE A 134 12.68 -22.46 4.20
N ARG A 135 12.30 -23.44 5.00
CA ARG A 135 11.54 -24.63 4.57
C ARG A 135 10.26 -24.77 5.36
N ALA A 136 9.17 -25.07 4.68
CA ALA A 136 7.91 -25.45 5.30
C ALA A 136 7.70 -26.96 5.20
N LEU A 137 7.39 -27.59 6.33
CA LEU A 137 7.03 -28.99 6.41
C LEU A 137 5.57 -29.12 6.83
N VAL A 138 4.80 -29.93 6.11
CA VAL A 138 3.46 -30.39 6.51
C VAL A 138 3.47 -31.91 6.54
N ASP A 139 3.00 -32.50 7.63
CA ASP A 139 3.01 -33.95 7.85
C ASP A 139 4.40 -34.55 7.69
N GLY A 140 5.46 -33.81 8.09
CA GLY A 140 6.86 -34.25 8.04
C GLY A 140 7.51 -34.22 6.65
N GLN A 141 6.82 -33.71 5.62
CA GLN A 141 7.38 -33.57 4.27
C GLN A 141 7.62 -32.10 3.95
N ILE A 142 8.75 -31.78 3.31
CA ILE A 142 9.03 -30.45 2.80
C ILE A 142 8.06 -30.19 1.65
N VAL A 143 7.23 -29.14 1.78
CA VAL A 143 6.19 -28.79 0.83
C VAL A 143 6.41 -27.44 0.16
N ALA A 144 7.25 -26.57 0.74
CA ALA A 144 7.63 -25.29 0.17
C ALA A 144 8.98 -24.82 0.70
N GLU A 145 9.66 -23.98 -0.10
CA GLU A 145 10.91 -23.32 0.28
C GLU A 145 10.85 -21.83 -0.13
N ALA A 146 11.54 -20.99 0.63
CA ALA A 146 11.71 -19.57 0.34
C ALA A 146 13.11 -19.10 0.75
N LEU A 147 13.55 -17.94 0.23
CA LEU A 147 14.78 -17.28 0.66
C LEU A 147 14.45 -16.07 1.53
N ALA A 148 15.17 -15.90 2.63
CA ALA A 148 15.13 -14.70 3.43
C ALA A 148 16.01 -13.62 2.75
N SER A 149 15.44 -12.91 1.76
CA SER A 149 16.19 -12.09 0.81
C SER A 149 15.98 -10.59 0.97
N HIS A 150 14.85 -10.15 1.54
CA HIS A 150 14.56 -8.73 1.69
C HIS A 150 14.80 -8.25 3.11
N TRP A 151 15.12 -6.96 3.25
CA TRP A 151 15.31 -6.36 4.56
C TRP A 151 13.98 -5.97 5.19
N VAL A 152 13.80 -6.31 6.45
CA VAL A 152 12.64 -5.96 7.25
C VAL A 152 13.08 -5.40 8.60
N GLN A 153 12.17 -4.70 9.24
CA GLN A 153 12.32 -4.27 10.63
C GLN A 153 11.50 -5.17 11.55
N PHE A 154 12.03 -5.49 12.69
CA PHE A 154 11.27 -6.08 13.79
C PHE A 154 11.65 -5.41 15.11
N GLY A 155 10.75 -5.42 16.07
CA GLY A 155 10.96 -4.88 17.42
C GLY A 155 9.76 -4.08 17.92
N ASP A 156 9.66 -3.99 19.24
CA ASP A 156 8.76 -3.06 19.91
C ASP A 156 9.38 -1.66 19.95
N CYS A 157 8.50 -0.65 20.11
CA CYS A 157 8.85 0.77 20.15
C CYS A 157 10.18 1.08 20.87
N GLY A 158 11.16 1.56 20.15
CA GLY A 158 12.41 2.11 20.66
C GLY A 158 13.69 1.42 20.22
N GLU A 159 13.68 0.11 19.97
CA GLU A 159 14.84 -0.60 19.42
C GLU A 159 14.45 -1.26 18.11
N THR A 160 15.00 -0.78 17.00
CA THR A 160 14.78 -1.33 15.68
C THR A 160 15.98 -2.14 15.24
N THR A 161 15.78 -3.41 14.99
CA THR A 161 16.81 -4.30 14.45
C THR A 161 16.47 -4.64 13.01
N ARG A 162 17.44 -4.51 12.11
CA ARG A 162 17.29 -4.97 10.73
C ARG A 162 17.38 -6.49 10.68
N ALA A 163 16.52 -7.10 9.89
CA ALA A 163 16.49 -8.54 9.69
C ALA A 163 16.28 -8.89 8.22
N ARG A 164 16.53 -10.15 7.85
CA ARG A 164 16.19 -10.68 6.53
C ARG A 164 14.78 -11.26 6.58
N GLY A 165 13.86 -10.67 5.83
CA GLY A 165 12.50 -11.13 5.69
C GLY A 165 12.34 -12.19 4.61
N PHE A 166 11.34 -13.07 4.79
CA PHE A 166 10.94 -14.05 3.80
C PHE A 166 9.43 -14.08 3.65
N ASP A 167 9.00 -14.54 2.48
CA ASP A 167 7.61 -14.79 2.13
C ASP A 167 7.51 -16.21 1.59
N LEU A 168 6.63 -17.03 2.16
CA LEU A 168 6.52 -18.44 1.85
C LEU A 168 5.06 -18.80 1.61
N SER A 169 4.78 -19.56 0.57
CA SER A 169 3.45 -20.06 0.27
C SER A 169 3.46 -21.56 0.09
N LEU A 170 2.44 -22.20 0.65
CA LEU A 170 2.22 -23.64 0.46
C LEU A 170 1.52 -23.92 -0.88
N PRO A 171 1.66 -25.13 -1.44
CA PRO A 171 0.98 -25.56 -2.66
C PRO A 171 -0.55 -25.56 -2.54
N ASP A 172 -1.23 -25.31 -3.66
CA ASP A 172 -2.69 -25.15 -3.78
C ASP A 172 -3.51 -26.29 -3.21
N HIS A 173 -3.03 -27.53 -3.30
CA HIS A 173 -3.78 -28.68 -2.83
C HIS A 173 -4.03 -28.67 -1.32
N PHE A 174 -3.35 -27.80 -0.56
CA PHE A 174 -3.64 -27.54 0.84
C PHE A 174 -4.80 -26.58 1.07
N ALA A 175 -5.36 -25.97 0.02
CA ALA A 175 -6.54 -25.09 0.11
C ALA A 175 -7.87 -25.86 0.14
N ASP A 176 -7.90 -26.99 0.81
CA ASP A 176 -9.04 -27.93 0.89
C ASP A 176 -9.97 -27.70 2.10
N GLY A 177 -9.73 -26.63 2.86
CA GLY A 177 -10.53 -26.28 4.04
C GLY A 177 -10.18 -27.07 5.31
N ARG A 178 -9.16 -27.90 5.28
CA ARG A 178 -8.69 -28.65 6.46
C ARG A 178 -7.69 -27.85 7.27
N ALA A 179 -7.87 -27.83 8.59
CA ALA A 179 -6.87 -27.27 9.48
C ALA A 179 -5.65 -28.19 9.57
N ARG A 180 -4.46 -27.63 9.37
CA ARG A 180 -3.17 -28.31 9.41
C ARG A 180 -2.15 -27.47 10.18
N GLN A 181 -0.97 -28.07 10.41
CA GLN A 181 0.19 -27.37 10.97
C GLN A 181 1.31 -27.39 9.95
N ALA A 182 1.96 -26.24 9.77
CA ALA A 182 3.17 -26.10 9.01
C ALA A 182 4.34 -25.83 9.98
N GLN A 183 5.33 -26.70 9.99
CA GLN A 183 6.61 -26.44 10.66
C GLN A 183 7.48 -25.61 9.73
N ILE A 184 8.02 -24.51 10.23
CA ILE A 184 8.87 -23.61 9.45
C ILE A 184 10.28 -23.66 10.04
N LEU A 185 11.21 -24.11 9.23
CA LEU A 185 12.60 -24.36 9.61
C LEU A 185 13.55 -23.41 8.86
N ASP A 186 14.64 -23.06 9.51
CA ASP A 186 15.77 -22.37 8.86
C ASP A 186 16.68 -23.38 8.12
N ASP A 187 17.76 -22.91 7.52
CA ASP A 187 18.76 -23.72 6.80
C ASP A 187 19.58 -24.67 7.71
N HIS A 188 19.54 -24.45 9.02
CA HIS A 188 20.13 -25.31 10.04
C HIS A 188 19.13 -26.31 10.64
N GLU A 189 17.95 -26.46 10.02
CA GLU A 189 16.85 -27.32 10.49
C GLU A 189 16.29 -26.91 11.87
N ARG A 190 16.49 -25.67 12.30
CA ARG A 190 15.92 -25.14 13.54
C ARG A 190 14.56 -24.56 13.28
N GLU A 191 13.62 -24.87 14.15
CA GLU A 191 12.26 -24.34 14.07
C GLU A 191 12.23 -22.86 14.44
N LEU A 192 11.58 -22.04 13.60
CA LEU A 192 11.48 -20.60 13.85
C LEU A 192 10.45 -20.30 14.95
N PRO A 193 10.69 -19.28 15.79
CA PRO A 193 9.69 -18.79 16.72
C PRO A 193 8.36 -18.47 16.03
N GLY A 194 7.26 -18.98 16.57
CA GLY A 194 5.93 -18.92 15.94
C GLY A 194 5.56 -20.19 15.17
N SER A 195 6.50 -21.05 14.86
CA SER A 195 6.28 -22.41 14.34
C SER A 195 6.06 -23.40 15.51
N PRO A 196 5.27 -24.48 15.31
CA PRO A 196 4.48 -24.78 14.12
C PRO A 196 3.27 -23.86 13.94
N CYS A 197 3.06 -23.37 12.73
CA CYS A 197 1.96 -22.51 12.38
C CYS A 197 0.70 -23.30 12.04
N ALA A 198 -0.39 -23.11 12.77
CA ALA A 198 -1.68 -23.66 12.37
C ALA A 198 -2.25 -22.83 11.22
N PHE A 199 -2.76 -23.49 10.18
CA PHE A 199 -3.37 -22.82 9.03
C PHE A 199 -4.59 -23.56 8.51
N VAL A 200 -5.44 -22.82 7.81
CA VAL A 200 -6.54 -23.33 7.02
C VAL A 200 -6.66 -22.47 5.77
N ALA A 201 -6.83 -23.09 4.61
CA ALA A 201 -7.02 -22.39 3.35
C ALA A 201 -8.20 -22.99 2.57
N PHE A 202 -8.89 -22.14 1.82
CA PHE A 202 -10.05 -22.51 1.02
C PHE A 202 -9.81 -22.16 -0.45
N GLU A 203 -10.22 -23.05 -1.34
CA GLU A 203 -10.00 -22.90 -2.79
C GLU A 203 -10.60 -21.60 -3.38
N ASP A 204 -11.71 -21.15 -2.83
CA ASP A 204 -12.48 -20.03 -3.37
C ASP A 204 -12.20 -18.66 -2.75
N GLY A 205 -11.33 -18.59 -1.76
CA GLY A 205 -10.79 -17.37 -1.18
C GLY A 205 -11.74 -16.18 -1.01
N LEU A 206 -11.19 -15.00 -1.20
CA LEU A 206 -11.87 -13.72 -0.97
C LEU A 206 -13.03 -13.44 -1.97
N ALA A 207 -12.97 -13.92 -3.23
CA ALA A 207 -13.99 -13.59 -4.24
C ALA A 207 -15.35 -14.19 -3.90
N ARG A 208 -15.42 -15.48 -3.60
CA ARG A 208 -16.68 -16.13 -3.15
C ARG A 208 -17.23 -15.48 -1.89
N PHE A 209 -16.35 -15.09 -1.01
CA PHE A 209 -16.73 -14.38 0.19
C PHE A 209 -17.33 -13.01 -0.13
N ILE A 210 -16.71 -12.22 -0.98
CA ILE A 210 -17.22 -10.92 -1.41
C ILE A 210 -18.53 -11.09 -2.17
N ASP A 211 -18.63 -12.01 -3.13
CA ASP A 211 -19.82 -12.24 -3.94
C ASP A 211 -21.00 -12.74 -3.08
N LYS A 212 -20.75 -13.71 -2.20
CA LYS A 212 -21.77 -14.23 -1.29
C LYS A 212 -22.35 -13.16 -0.36
N HIS A 213 -21.54 -12.15 0.00
CA HIS A 213 -21.90 -11.09 0.95
C HIS A 213 -22.04 -9.72 0.30
N ALA A 214 -21.90 -9.58 -1.02
CA ALA A 214 -22.09 -8.32 -1.73
C ALA A 214 -23.51 -7.75 -1.58
N SER A 215 -24.50 -8.63 -1.36
CA SER A 215 -25.90 -8.27 -1.15
C SER A 215 -26.22 -7.77 0.27
N LEU A 216 -25.27 -7.83 1.20
CA LEU A 216 -25.50 -7.33 2.56
C LEU A 216 -25.63 -5.81 2.54
N GLN A 217 -26.81 -5.32 2.92
CA GLN A 217 -27.14 -3.90 2.97
C GLN A 217 -26.36 -3.13 4.05
N ARG A 218 -25.77 -3.83 5.03
CA ARG A 218 -25.01 -3.25 6.13
C ARG A 218 -23.52 -3.56 5.97
N GLN A 219 -22.69 -2.50 5.99
CA GLN A 219 -21.24 -2.61 5.85
C GLN A 219 -20.57 -3.27 7.08
N THR A 220 -21.09 -3.03 8.29
CA THR A 220 -20.50 -3.55 9.54
C THR A 220 -20.44 -5.07 9.61
N PRO A 221 -21.53 -5.84 9.29
CA PRO A 221 -21.43 -7.30 9.23
C PRO A 221 -20.44 -7.79 8.18
N ARG A 222 -20.41 -7.15 7.00
CA ARG A 222 -19.46 -7.47 5.92
C ARG A 222 -18.01 -7.28 6.38
N ALA A 223 -17.73 -6.19 7.07
CA ALA A 223 -16.40 -5.89 7.61
C ALA A 223 -15.95 -6.93 8.63
N LYS A 224 -16.81 -7.30 9.58
CA LYS A 224 -16.51 -8.33 10.57
C LYS A 224 -16.23 -9.70 9.94
N LEU A 225 -16.93 -10.04 8.86
CA LEU A 225 -16.66 -11.26 8.11
C LEU A 225 -15.33 -11.18 7.37
N PHE A 226 -14.98 -10.03 6.82
CA PHE A 226 -13.68 -9.80 6.17
C PHE A 226 -12.53 -9.93 7.18
N ASP A 227 -12.65 -9.33 8.35
CA ASP A 227 -11.64 -9.39 9.42
C ASP A 227 -11.39 -10.83 9.92
N ARG A 228 -12.39 -11.69 9.85
CA ARG A 228 -12.30 -13.09 10.29
C ARG A 228 -11.70 -14.04 9.24
N ARG A 229 -11.71 -13.64 7.98
CA ARG A 229 -11.21 -14.42 6.84
C ARG A 229 -10.14 -13.62 6.15
N ALA A 230 -8.89 -13.78 6.58
CA ALA A 230 -7.77 -13.13 5.93
C ALA A 230 -7.77 -13.45 4.42
N PRO A 231 -7.59 -12.43 3.56
CA PRO A 231 -7.50 -12.65 2.12
C PRO A 231 -6.39 -13.64 1.82
N GLN A 232 -6.64 -14.53 0.87
CA GLN A 232 -5.57 -15.40 0.39
C GLN A 232 -4.67 -14.60 -0.55
N SER A 233 -3.40 -14.94 -0.57
CA SER A 233 -2.42 -14.30 -1.43
C SER A 233 -1.30 -15.26 -1.81
N LEU A 234 -0.60 -14.97 -2.91
CA LEU A 234 0.57 -15.71 -3.39
C LEU A 234 1.76 -14.77 -3.56
N PRO A 235 2.96 -15.18 -3.17
CA PRO A 235 4.18 -14.42 -3.46
C PRO A 235 4.36 -14.18 -4.96
N PHE A 236 5.01 -13.11 -5.33
CA PHE A 236 5.29 -12.80 -6.75
C PHE A 236 6.13 -13.87 -7.45
N SER A 237 6.99 -14.59 -6.71
CA SER A 237 7.77 -15.72 -7.23
C SER A 237 6.90 -16.88 -7.73
N MET A 238 5.63 -16.96 -7.32
CA MET A 238 4.67 -17.98 -7.75
C MET A 238 3.70 -17.46 -8.82
N PHE A 239 4.08 -16.41 -9.55
CA PHE A 239 3.23 -15.79 -10.56
C PHE A 239 2.76 -16.77 -11.65
N ALA A 240 3.61 -17.70 -12.09
CA ALA A 240 3.24 -18.70 -13.10
C ALA A 240 2.04 -19.53 -12.63
N GLN A 241 2.07 -20.01 -11.38
CA GLN A 241 0.98 -20.77 -10.76
C GLN A 241 -0.31 -19.91 -10.61
N TRP A 242 -0.13 -18.64 -10.22
CA TRP A 242 -1.24 -17.70 -10.13
C TRP A 242 -1.92 -17.48 -11.50
N ARG A 243 -1.11 -17.28 -12.56
CA ARG A 243 -1.62 -17.10 -13.93
C ARG A 243 -2.35 -18.34 -14.46
N ASP A 244 -1.83 -19.54 -14.20
CA ASP A 244 -2.47 -20.78 -14.60
C ASP A 244 -3.82 -20.98 -13.90
N ARG A 245 -3.94 -20.53 -12.66
CA ARG A 245 -5.19 -20.61 -11.88
C ARG A 245 -6.20 -19.53 -12.27
N PHE A 246 -5.75 -18.36 -12.59
CA PHE A 246 -6.56 -17.19 -12.95
C PHE A 246 -6.17 -16.70 -14.35
N PRO A 247 -6.41 -17.54 -15.38
CA PRO A 247 -6.14 -17.12 -16.75
C PRO A 247 -6.97 -15.88 -17.08
N ASP A 248 -6.44 -15.06 -17.98
CA ASP A 248 -7.11 -13.84 -18.42
C ASP A 248 -8.59 -14.11 -18.74
N ALA A 249 -9.46 -13.25 -18.22
CA ALA A 249 -10.89 -13.39 -18.42
C ALA A 249 -11.17 -13.49 -19.91
N ARG A 250 -11.84 -14.58 -20.32
CA ARG A 250 -12.35 -14.69 -21.69
C ARG A 250 -13.17 -13.44 -21.97
N LEU A 251 -12.81 -12.76 -23.04
CA LEU A 251 -13.53 -11.54 -23.41
C LEU A 251 -14.98 -11.92 -23.70
N PRO A 252 -15.98 -11.29 -23.04
CA PRO A 252 -17.38 -11.56 -23.36
C PRO A 252 -17.62 -11.24 -24.84
N PRO A 253 -18.55 -11.94 -25.52
CA PRO A 253 -18.93 -11.62 -26.89
C PRO A 253 -19.27 -10.15 -27.04
N GLN A 254 -18.85 -9.53 -28.13
CA GLN A 254 -19.25 -8.17 -28.49
C GLN A 254 -20.19 -8.19 -29.69
N ASP A 255 -21.17 -7.29 -29.66
CA ASP A 255 -22.13 -7.12 -30.78
C ASP A 255 -21.48 -6.48 -32.02
N ALA A 256 -20.31 -5.80 -31.85
CA ALA A 256 -19.56 -5.19 -32.92
C ALA A 256 -18.14 -5.80 -33.03
N PRO A 257 -17.57 -5.94 -34.23
CA PRO A 257 -16.19 -6.37 -34.41
C PRO A 257 -15.26 -5.36 -33.73
N PRO A 258 -14.13 -5.82 -33.13
CA PRO A 258 -13.14 -4.92 -32.58
C PRO A 258 -12.53 -4.05 -33.70
N PRO A 259 -12.10 -2.81 -33.38
CA PRO A 259 -11.47 -1.95 -34.35
C PRO A 259 -10.13 -2.56 -34.83
N LYS A 260 -9.73 -2.24 -36.06
CA LYS A 260 -8.42 -2.57 -36.56
C LYS A 260 -7.33 -1.80 -35.79
N VAL A 261 -6.31 -2.53 -35.30
CA VAL A 261 -5.23 -1.98 -34.47
C VAL A 261 -3.92 -1.93 -35.22
N ALA A 262 -3.26 -0.78 -35.26
CA ALA A 262 -1.87 -0.69 -35.66
C ALA A 262 -0.97 -1.01 -34.46
N VAL A 263 0.15 -1.69 -34.67
CA VAL A 263 1.13 -2.02 -33.64
C VAL A 263 2.50 -1.49 -34.07
N ALA A 264 3.05 -0.58 -33.26
CA ALA A 264 4.39 -0.06 -33.43
C ALA A 264 5.33 -0.69 -32.41
N LEU A 265 6.22 -1.55 -32.86
CA LEU A 265 7.26 -2.18 -32.04
C LEU A 265 8.53 -1.34 -32.11
N ILE A 266 9.06 -0.91 -30.97
CA ILE A 266 10.19 0.02 -30.88
C ILE A 266 11.48 -0.74 -30.57
N GLY A 267 12.49 -0.64 -31.44
CA GLY A 267 13.78 -1.30 -31.27
C GLY A 267 13.98 -2.47 -32.23
N GLU A 268 15.07 -3.22 -32.08
CA GLU A 268 15.53 -4.22 -33.05
C GLU A 268 15.56 -5.66 -32.46
N ARG A 269 15.50 -5.81 -31.16
CA ARG A 269 15.73 -7.11 -30.50
C ARG A 269 14.43 -7.87 -30.25
N GLY A 270 14.44 -9.17 -30.61
CA GLY A 270 13.32 -10.06 -30.30
C GLY A 270 12.11 -9.90 -31.21
N ILE A 271 12.30 -9.39 -32.45
CA ILE A 271 11.24 -9.17 -33.46
C ILE A 271 10.43 -10.44 -33.67
N GLU A 272 11.10 -11.59 -33.85
CA GLU A 272 10.43 -12.87 -34.13
C GLU A 272 9.43 -13.26 -33.03
N ALA A 273 9.81 -13.07 -31.78
CA ALA A 273 8.93 -13.37 -30.65
C ALA A 273 7.71 -12.42 -30.60
N SER A 274 7.92 -11.15 -30.90
CA SER A 274 6.82 -10.18 -30.99
C SER A 274 5.87 -10.53 -32.13
N VAL A 275 6.38 -10.80 -33.33
CA VAL A 275 5.56 -11.15 -34.50
C VAL A 275 4.77 -12.44 -34.22
N ALA A 276 5.41 -13.50 -33.73
CA ALA A 276 4.73 -14.75 -33.40
C ALA A 276 3.59 -14.54 -32.40
N SER A 277 3.77 -13.66 -31.40
CA SER A 277 2.71 -13.34 -30.44
C SER A 277 1.59 -12.48 -31.03
N LEU A 278 1.87 -11.67 -32.05
CA LEU A 278 0.85 -10.93 -32.80
C LEU A 278 0.04 -11.85 -33.71
N GLU A 279 0.70 -12.82 -34.37
CA GLU A 279 0.01 -13.85 -35.16
C GLU A 279 -0.93 -14.73 -34.32
N ALA A 280 -0.65 -14.85 -33.03
CA ALA A 280 -1.50 -15.57 -32.08
C ALA A 280 -2.65 -14.72 -31.49
N GLN A 281 -2.82 -13.45 -31.94
CA GLN A 281 -3.92 -12.61 -31.43
C GLN A 281 -5.29 -13.16 -31.84
N GLU A 282 -6.15 -13.30 -30.86
CA GLU A 282 -7.56 -13.68 -31.03
C GLU A 282 -8.42 -12.42 -31.22
N VAL A 283 -9.39 -12.46 -32.13
CA VAL A 283 -10.49 -11.47 -32.18
C VAL A 283 -10.08 -10.04 -32.63
N CYS A 284 -8.86 -9.78 -33.10
CA CYS A 284 -8.44 -8.44 -33.50
C CYS A 284 -7.75 -8.46 -34.87
N ASP A 285 -8.20 -7.61 -35.81
CA ASP A 285 -7.48 -7.36 -37.06
C ASP A 285 -6.34 -6.34 -36.79
N TRP A 286 -5.12 -6.61 -37.27
CA TRP A 286 -3.97 -5.79 -36.97
C TRP A 286 -3.02 -5.62 -38.13
N VAL A 287 -2.22 -4.55 -38.08
CA VAL A 287 -1.03 -4.32 -38.89
C VAL A 287 0.12 -3.90 -37.99
N ALA A 288 1.35 -4.29 -38.30
CA ALA A 288 2.49 -3.96 -37.46
C ALA A 288 3.67 -3.39 -38.24
N ALA A 289 4.44 -2.54 -37.59
CA ALA A 289 5.74 -2.08 -38.06
C ALA A 289 6.77 -2.14 -36.92
N VAL A 290 8.02 -2.42 -37.25
CA VAL A 290 9.17 -2.27 -36.40
C VAL A 290 9.79 -0.91 -36.66
N LEU A 291 9.95 -0.10 -35.63
CA LEU A 291 10.49 1.25 -35.73
C LEU A 291 11.82 1.32 -34.97
N GLU A 292 12.85 1.64 -35.69
CA GLU A 292 14.21 1.74 -35.19
C GLU A 292 14.56 3.20 -34.86
N GLY A 293 15.48 3.40 -33.94
CA GLY A 293 16.01 4.71 -33.58
C GLY A 293 17.33 4.58 -32.83
N GLY A 294 18.25 5.52 -33.04
CA GLY A 294 19.59 5.50 -32.47
C GLY A 294 19.70 5.64 -30.92
N GLY A 295 18.57 5.60 -30.18
CA GLY A 295 18.48 5.87 -28.74
C GLY A 295 18.15 4.67 -27.85
N GLY A 296 18.22 3.43 -28.36
CA GLY A 296 17.89 2.21 -27.60
C GLY A 296 16.43 1.76 -27.75
N GLU A 297 15.97 0.88 -26.87
CA GLU A 297 14.70 0.12 -26.99
C GLU A 297 13.42 0.96 -26.80
N THR A 298 13.55 2.27 -26.53
CA THR A 298 12.39 3.18 -26.33
C THR A 298 12.35 4.34 -27.33
N ALA A 299 13.36 4.49 -28.21
CA ALA A 299 13.48 5.57 -29.17
C ALA A 299 13.21 5.09 -30.61
N PHE A 300 12.68 5.98 -31.45
CA PHE A 300 12.40 5.73 -32.87
C PHE A 300 12.58 7.00 -33.67
N HIS A 301 12.72 6.85 -34.98
CA HIS A 301 12.70 8.00 -35.89
C HIS A 301 11.26 8.46 -36.15
N ASN A 302 10.98 9.71 -35.86
CA ASN A 302 9.66 10.32 -36.00
C ASN A 302 9.07 10.12 -37.42
N GLU A 303 9.92 10.21 -38.47
CA GLU A 303 9.50 10.05 -39.84
C GLU A 303 8.99 8.63 -40.12
N SER A 304 9.66 7.60 -39.60
CA SER A 304 9.24 6.20 -39.79
C SER A 304 7.85 5.93 -39.17
N LEU A 305 7.57 6.50 -38.00
CA LEU A 305 6.23 6.39 -37.42
C LEU A 305 5.19 7.17 -38.25
N ARG A 306 5.55 8.33 -38.79
CA ARG A 306 4.66 9.08 -39.68
C ARG A 306 4.32 8.29 -40.93
N GLU A 307 5.34 7.74 -41.63
CA GLU A 307 5.15 6.92 -42.80
C GLU A 307 4.26 5.70 -42.53
N PHE A 308 4.47 5.02 -41.41
CA PHE A 308 3.62 3.91 -40.98
C PHE A 308 2.16 4.35 -40.78
N LEU A 309 1.93 5.47 -40.05
CA LEU A 309 0.60 6.00 -39.80
C LEU A 309 -0.12 6.49 -41.05
N ASP A 310 0.61 6.99 -42.05
CA ASP A 310 0.05 7.48 -43.33
C ASP A 310 -0.09 6.37 -44.36
N GLY A 311 0.64 5.27 -44.21
CA GLY A 311 0.64 4.09 -45.06
C GLY A 311 -0.25 2.96 -44.53
N ASP A 312 0.38 1.91 -43.98
CA ASP A 312 -0.28 0.65 -43.61
C ASP A 312 -1.29 0.82 -42.47
N ALA A 313 -1.06 1.78 -41.56
CA ALA A 313 -1.92 2.04 -40.43
C ALA A 313 -2.98 3.13 -40.67
N LYS A 314 -3.13 3.62 -41.95
CA LYS A 314 -4.01 4.77 -42.25
C LYS A 314 -5.46 4.56 -41.85
N ASP A 315 -5.94 3.31 -41.98
CA ASP A 315 -7.33 2.92 -41.68
C ASP A 315 -7.52 2.32 -40.26
N CYS A 316 -6.46 2.36 -39.41
CA CYS A 316 -6.54 1.89 -38.05
C CYS A 316 -7.05 2.99 -37.14
N GLU A 317 -7.97 2.64 -36.24
CA GLU A 317 -8.54 3.57 -35.26
C GLU A 317 -7.61 3.76 -34.06
N LEU A 318 -6.75 2.79 -33.80
CA LEU A 318 -5.91 2.66 -32.61
C LEU A 318 -4.50 2.26 -32.99
N VAL A 319 -3.51 2.82 -32.29
CA VAL A 319 -2.09 2.46 -32.42
C VAL A 319 -1.57 1.98 -31.06
N ALA A 320 -1.19 0.72 -30.98
CA ALA A 320 -0.52 0.14 -29.81
C ALA A 320 1.00 0.29 -29.93
N PHE A 321 1.66 0.53 -28.81
CA PHE A 321 3.10 0.76 -28.70
C PHE A 321 3.70 -0.16 -27.65
N ALA A 322 4.80 -0.81 -27.95
CA ALA A 322 5.58 -1.61 -27.03
C ALA A 322 7.05 -1.70 -27.46
N PRO A 323 8.00 -1.99 -26.57
CA PRO A 323 9.36 -2.35 -26.94
C PRO A 323 9.37 -3.61 -27.82
N CYS A 324 10.27 -3.68 -28.78
CA CYS A 324 10.51 -4.88 -29.55
C CYS A 324 10.98 -6.01 -28.65
N GLY A 325 10.54 -7.25 -28.88
CA GLY A 325 10.68 -8.38 -27.96
C GLY A 325 9.52 -8.54 -26.97
N ALA A 326 8.52 -7.65 -27.01
CA ALA A 326 7.26 -7.84 -26.27
C ALA A 326 6.51 -9.07 -26.81
N VAL A 327 6.08 -9.95 -25.91
CA VAL A 327 5.26 -11.13 -26.20
C VAL A 327 3.86 -10.88 -25.68
N PHE A 328 2.94 -10.57 -26.57
CA PHE A 328 1.55 -10.22 -26.24
C PHE A 328 0.74 -11.47 -25.87
N GLN A 329 -0.15 -11.33 -24.89
CA GLN A 329 -1.16 -12.34 -24.62
C GLN A 329 -2.17 -12.40 -25.79
N PRO A 330 -2.80 -13.56 -26.06
CA PRO A 330 -3.69 -13.74 -27.22
C PRO A 330 -4.85 -12.74 -27.33
N THR A 331 -5.28 -12.15 -26.21
CA THR A 331 -6.39 -11.18 -26.15
C THR A 331 -5.94 -9.74 -25.91
N ALA A 332 -4.63 -9.47 -25.89
CA ALA A 332 -4.08 -8.18 -25.45
C ALA A 332 -4.59 -6.99 -26.29
N LEU A 333 -4.52 -7.07 -27.61
CA LEU A 333 -4.97 -5.99 -28.49
C LEU A 333 -6.47 -5.74 -28.35
N ALA A 334 -7.26 -6.81 -28.28
CA ALA A 334 -8.69 -6.69 -28.08
C ALA A 334 -9.07 -6.09 -26.72
N GLN A 335 -8.31 -6.38 -25.66
CA GLN A 335 -8.53 -5.77 -24.33
C GLN A 335 -8.22 -4.26 -24.36
N LEU A 336 -7.11 -3.83 -24.96
CA LEU A 336 -6.78 -2.41 -25.11
C LEU A 336 -7.84 -1.67 -25.94
N ALA A 337 -8.28 -2.24 -27.05
CA ALA A 337 -9.31 -1.65 -27.89
C ALA A 337 -10.65 -1.49 -27.15
N ARG A 338 -11.09 -2.52 -26.42
CA ARG A 338 -12.32 -2.49 -25.60
C ARG A 338 -12.25 -1.48 -24.47
N ALA A 339 -11.08 -1.35 -23.84
CA ALA A 339 -10.88 -0.37 -22.78
C ALA A 339 -11.13 1.05 -23.30
N LEU A 340 -10.58 1.40 -24.49
CA LEU A 340 -10.83 2.69 -25.12
C LEU A 340 -12.28 2.88 -25.58
N SER A 341 -12.90 1.83 -26.15
CA SER A 341 -14.33 1.90 -26.54
C SER A 341 -15.24 2.18 -25.34
N ARG A 342 -14.90 1.65 -24.16
CA ARG A 342 -15.63 1.93 -22.91
C ARG A 342 -15.40 3.35 -22.38
N PHE A 343 -14.27 3.96 -22.70
CA PHE A 343 -13.88 5.30 -22.26
C PHE A 343 -13.50 6.18 -23.46
N PRO A 344 -14.44 6.55 -24.33
CA PRO A 344 -14.13 7.21 -25.62
C PRO A 344 -13.51 8.62 -25.48
N ALA A 345 -13.62 9.26 -24.31
CA ALA A 345 -12.97 10.54 -24.01
C ALA A 345 -11.52 10.39 -23.52
N ALA A 346 -11.06 9.16 -23.29
CA ALA A 346 -9.69 8.93 -22.81
C ALA A 346 -8.67 9.16 -23.94
N PRO A 347 -7.55 9.83 -23.65
CA PRO A 347 -6.52 10.10 -24.65
C PRO A 347 -5.67 8.87 -25.01
N GLY A 348 -5.83 7.76 -24.28
CA GLY A 348 -5.13 6.51 -24.47
C GLY A 348 -5.44 5.48 -23.40
N VAL A 349 -4.87 4.30 -23.56
CA VAL A 349 -4.96 3.17 -22.62
C VAL A 349 -3.58 2.58 -22.41
N TYR A 350 -3.30 2.06 -21.22
CA TYR A 350 -2.09 1.29 -20.93
C TYR A 350 -2.42 0.08 -20.08
N GLY A 351 -1.57 -0.95 -20.17
CA GLY A 351 -1.81 -2.24 -19.51
C GLY A 351 -0.72 -2.63 -18.53
N ASP A 352 -1.05 -3.61 -17.70
CA ASP A 352 -0.08 -4.32 -16.89
C ASP A 352 0.73 -5.27 -17.78
N PHE A 353 1.92 -5.63 -17.32
CA PHE A 353 2.81 -6.52 -18.05
C PHE A 353 3.67 -7.35 -17.07
N THR A 354 4.38 -8.32 -17.62
CA THR A 354 5.45 -9.01 -16.89
C THR A 354 6.80 -8.62 -17.45
N LEU A 355 7.84 -8.69 -16.63
CA LEU A 355 9.22 -8.53 -17.05
C LEU A 355 9.92 -9.89 -17.06
N ALA A 356 10.69 -10.17 -18.11
CA ALA A 356 11.53 -11.35 -18.16
C ALA A 356 12.63 -11.28 -17.08
N GLY A 357 12.88 -12.36 -16.35
CA GLY A 357 13.90 -12.48 -15.32
C GLY A 357 14.56 -13.86 -15.31
N GLU A 358 15.68 -13.98 -14.60
CA GLU A 358 16.41 -15.25 -14.48
C GLU A 358 15.57 -16.36 -13.80
N GLY A 359 14.65 -15.98 -12.90
CA GLY A 359 13.73 -16.89 -12.20
C GLY A 359 12.35 -17.04 -12.84
N GLY A 360 12.16 -16.56 -14.07
CA GLY A 360 10.85 -16.55 -14.76
C GLY A 360 10.31 -15.16 -15.03
N GLU A 361 8.99 -15.02 -15.00
CA GLU A 361 8.30 -13.75 -15.23
C GLU A 361 8.02 -13.03 -13.92
N TRP A 362 8.33 -11.73 -13.85
CA TRP A 362 8.00 -10.88 -12.72
C TRP A 362 6.77 -10.02 -13.04
N PRO A 363 5.66 -10.12 -12.30
CA PRO A 363 4.46 -9.36 -12.56
C PRO A 363 4.63 -7.87 -12.22
N VAL A 364 4.23 -7.00 -13.12
CA VAL A 364 4.17 -5.54 -12.94
C VAL A 364 2.73 -5.09 -13.07
N ALA A 365 2.05 -5.02 -11.94
CA ALA A 365 0.68 -4.59 -11.82
C ALA A 365 0.63 -3.08 -11.56
N LEU A 366 0.30 -2.30 -12.58
CA LEU A 366 0.26 -0.84 -12.53
C LEU A 366 -0.98 -0.33 -11.80
N SER A 367 -0.94 0.92 -11.37
CA SER A 367 -2.09 1.63 -10.80
C SER A 367 -2.93 2.31 -11.91
N ALA A 368 -4.09 2.85 -11.57
CA ALA A 368 -4.72 3.87 -12.41
C ALA A 368 -3.77 5.06 -12.59
N PHE A 369 -4.01 5.84 -13.65
CA PHE A 369 -3.08 6.90 -14.09
C PHE A 369 -2.68 7.84 -12.96
N GLY A 370 -1.37 7.98 -12.78
CA GLY A 370 -0.72 8.94 -11.90
C GLY A 370 0.17 9.88 -12.70
N TYR A 371 -0.11 11.18 -12.60
CA TYR A 371 0.65 12.18 -13.36
C TYR A 371 2.09 12.33 -12.86
N GLU A 372 2.30 12.30 -11.54
CA GLU A 372 3.65 12.34 -10.97
C GLU A 372 4.44 11.09 -11.34
N ARG A 373 3.80 9.92 -11.26
CA ARG A 373 4.42 8.65 -11.64
C ARG A 373 4.75 8.61 -13.14
N MET A 374 3.90 9.17 -14.00
CA MET A 374 4.20 9.31 -15.43
C MET A 374 5.48 10.11 -15.66
N LEU A 375 5.64 11.22 -14.94
CA LEU A 375 6.80 12.10 -15.09
C LEU A 375 8.08 11.49 -14.51
N GLU A 376 8.02 10.83 -13.35
CA GLU A 376 9.21 10.36 -12.67
C GLU A 376 9.61 8.93 -13.03
N GLN A 377 8.66 8.12 -13.53
CA GLN A 377 8.91 6.69 -13.85
C GLN A 377 8.52 6.29 -15.27
N GLY A 378 7.51 6.92 -15.87
CA GLY A 378 7.06 6.57 -17.22
C GLY A 378 6.50 5.14 -17.38
N ALA A 379 6.14 4.45 -16.30
CA ALA A 379 5.81 3.01 -16.35
C ALA A 379 4.66 2.66 -17.30
N GLY A 380 3.64 3.50 -17.42
CA GLY A 380 2.52 3.32 -18.37
C GLY A 380 2.94 3.44 -19.84
N ALA A 381 4.10 4.03 -20.12
CA ALA A 381 4.58 4.24 -21.49
C ALA A 381 5.29 3.01 -22.12
N LEU A 382 5.31 1.86 -21.42
CA LEU A 382 5.98 0.66 -21.94
C LEU A 382 5.02 -0.31 -22.65
N LEU A 383 3.73 -0.21 -22.36
CA LEU A 383 2.67 -0.98 -23.03
C LEU A 383 1.39 -0.15 -23.04
N PHE A 384 1.13 0.52 -24.15
CA PHE A 384 -0.02 1.42 -24.25
C PHE A 384 -0.56 1.50 -25.67
N ALA A 385 -1.75 2.07 -25.81
CA ALA A 385 -2.32 2.39 -27.10
C ALA A 385 -2.96 3.78 -27.08
N LEU A 386 -2.88 4.47 -28.21
CA LEU A 386 -3.46 5.80 -28.45
C LEU A 386 -4.47 5.73 -29.59
N PRO A 387 -5.55 6.50 -29.54
CA PRO A 387 -6.33 6.79 -30.74
C PRO A 387 -5.42 7.34 -31.85
N THR A 388 -5.59 6.88 -33.08
CA THR A 388 -4.71 7.28 -34.20
C THR A 388 -4.59 8.80 -34.38
N PRO A 389 -5.64 9.62 -34.19
CA PRO A 389 -5.50 11.07 -34.21
C PRO A 389 -4.56 11.63 -33.14
N VAL A 390 -4.55 11.03 -31.93
CA VAL A 390 -3.64 11.42 -30.84
C VAL A 390 -2.21 11.07 -31.19
N ALA A 391 -1.98 9.85 -31.71
CA ALA A 391 -0.65 9.42 -32.17
C ALA A 391 -0.11 10.34 -33.28
N ARG A 392 -0.94 10.69 -34.28
CA ARG A 392 -0.58 11.64 -35.34
C ARG A 392 -0.22 13.02 -34.80
N ALA A 393 -0.99 13.51 -33.83
CA ALA A 393 -0.69 14.79 -33.19
C ALA A 393 0.63 14.76 -32.41
N ALA A 394 0.93 13.65 -31.73
CA ALA A 394 2.20 13.47 -31.02
C ALA A 394 3.40 13.43 -31.97
N VAL A 395 3.26 12.74 -33.12
CA VAL A 395 4.27 12.72 -34.17
C VAL A 395 4.47 14.12 -34.75
N ALA A 396 3.40 14.83 -35.07
CA ALA A 396 3.47 16.23 -35.52
C ALA A 396 4.12 17.15 -34.50
N GLY A 397 3.98 16.83 -33.19
CA GLY A 397 4.65 17.47 -32.07
C GLY A 397 6.10 17.03 -31.83
N GLY A 398 6.69 16.21 -32.71
CA GLY A 398 8.09 15.80 -32.65
C GLY A 398 8.37 14.68 -31.63
N ALA A 399 7.44 13.76 -31.42
CA ALA A 399 7.68 12.62 -30.54
C ALA A 399 8.67 11.63 -31.20
N GLU A 400 9.73 11.26 -30.47
CA GLU A 400 10.81 10.37 -30.91
C GLU A 400 11.11 9.24 -29.91
N ASN A 401 10.29 9.09 -28.89
CA ASN A 401 10.38 7.98 -27.94
C ASN A 401 9.01 7.67 -27.29
N LEU A 402 8.89 6.46 -26.73
CA LEU A 402 7.65 5.97 -26.10
C LEU A 402 7.12 6.90 -24.99
N PHE A 403 8.02 7.45 -24.18
CA PHE A 403 7.62 8.31 -23.08
C PHE A 403 7.01 9.63 -23.57
N ARG A 404 7.56 10.18 -24.69
CA ARG A 404 7.02 11.39 -25.29
C ARG A 404 5.66 11.15 -25.96
N LEU A 405 5.48 10.02 -26.62
CA LEU A 405 4.17 9.63 -27.15
C LEU A 405 3.12 9.56 -26.06
N PHE A 406 3.46 8.91 -24.94
CA PHE A 406 2.53 8.72 -23.83
C PHE A 406 2.20 10.03 -23.12
N ASN A 407 3.22 10.83 -22.75
CA ASN A 407 3.01 12.06 -21.99
C ASN A 407 2.46 13.22 -22.84
N PHE A 408 2.52 13.14 -24.18
CA PHE A 408 1.94 14.15 -25.08
C PHE A 408 0.47 14.41 -24.80
N SER A 409 -0.28 13.38 -24.46
CA SER A 409 -1.69 13.48 -24.09
C SER A 409 -1.95 14.40 -22.89
N GLN A 410 -0.94 14.74 -22.11
CA GLN A 410 -1.02 15.57 -20.92
C GLN A 410 -0.46 16.99 -21.15
N ASP A 411 -0.01 17.35 -22.32
CA ASP A 411 0.51 18.70 -22.63
C ASP A 411 -0.54 19.80 -22.46
N GLY A 412 -1.80 19.47 -22.67
CA GLY A 412 -2.92 20.37 -22.50
C GLY A 412 -3.39 20.57 -21.03
N ARG A 413 -2.73 19.98 -20.05
CA ARG A 413 -3.10 20.20 -18.63
C ARG A 413 -2.97 21.68 -18.26
N PRO A 414 -3.88 22.21 -17.44
CA PRO A 414 -3.80 23.60 -16.97
C PRO A 414 -2.44 23.87 -16.32
N ALA A 415 -1.87 25.03 -16.62
CA ALA A 415 -0.68 25.50 -15.91
C ALA A 415 -1.02 25.81 -14.44
N PRO A 416 -0.05 25.71 -13.50
CA PRO A 416 -0.23 26.11 -12.12
C PRO A 416 -0.76 27.56 -12.04
N LYS A 417 -1.96 27.71 -11.49
CA LYS A 417 -2.54 29.00 -11.16
C LYS A 417 -2.77 29.06 -9.66
N ALA A 418 -2.85 30.24 -9.10
CA ALA A 418 -3.15 30.39 -7.67
C ALA A 418 -4.56 29.86 -7.37
N GLY A 419 -4.63 28.67 -6.78
CA GLY A 419 -5.85 28.03 -6.29
C GLY A 419 -6.23 26.73 -7.03
N PRO A 420 -6.93 25.81 -6.35
CA PRO A 420 -7.36 24.54 -6.92
C PRO A 420 -8.39 24.74 -8.04
N SER A 421 -8.20 24.07 -9.17
CA SER A 421 -9.12 24.05 -10.31
C SER A 421 -9.83 22.70 -10.35
N SER A 422 -11.15 22.71 -10.46
CA SER A 422 -12.01 21.52 -10.38
C SER A 422 -12.24 20.80 -11.72
N ALA A 423 -11.58 21.18 -12.81
CA ALA A 423 -11.71 20.48 -14.08
C ALA A 423 -10.54 19.51 -14.26
N PRO A 424 -10.72 18.21 -14.03
CA PRO A 424 -9.67 17.22 -14.26
C PRO A 424 -9.36 17.16 -15.76
N ALA A 425 -8.07 17.13 -16.12
CA ALA A 425 -7.66 16.79 -17.46
C ALA A 425 -8.05 15.35 -17.78
N ALA A 426 -8.42 15.07 -19.03
CA ALA A 426 -8.66 13.70 -19.47
C ALA A 426 -7.38 12.86 -19.26
N THR A 427 -7.52 11.70 -18.63
CA THR A 427 -6.40 10.83 -18.29
C THR A 427 -6.47 9.50 -19.07
N PRO A 428 -5.32 8.88 -19.38
CA PRO A 428 -5.29 7.54 -19.93
C PRO A 428 -6.03 6.53 -19.04
N VAL A 429 -6.63 5.53 -19.66
CA VAL A 429 -7.29 4.40 -18.99
C VAL A 429 -6.26 3.36 -18.62
N HIS A 430 -6.37 2.78 -17.46
CA HIS A 430 -5.62 1.59 -17.07
C HIS A 430 -6.45 0.33 -17.37
N GLN A 431 -5.90 -0.59 -18.14
CA GLN A 431 -6.42 -1.94 -18.33
C GLN A 431 -5.62 -2.90 -17.45
N PRO A 432 -6.17 -3.35 -16.29
CA PRO A 432 -5.54 -4.38 -15.49
C PRO A 432 -5.50 -5.72 -16.24
N GLY A 433 -4.52 -6.54 -15.89
CA GLY A 433 -4.22 -7.82 -16.52
C GLY A 433 -2.86 -7.76 -17.19
N PHE A 434 -2.10 -8.85 -17.12
CA PHE A 434 -0.73 -8.91 -17.62
C PHE A 434 -0.72 -9.16 -19.13
N LEU A 435 -0.99 -8.10 -19.90
CA LEU A 435 -1.29 -8.15 -21.35
C LEU A 435 -0.09 -8.56 -22.21
N ALA A 436 1.13 -8.38 -21.73
CA ALA A 436 2.32 -8.78 -22.44
C ALA A 436 3.47 -9.11 -21.48
N ARG A 437 4.41 -9.92 -21.92
CA ARG A 437 5.74 -10.02 -21.33
C ARG A 437 6.69 -9.08 -22.07
N LEU A 438 7.29 -8.15 -21.36
CA LEU A 438 8.23 -7.19 -21.92
C LEU A 438 9.68 -7.62 -21.66
N PRO A 439 10.62 -7.27 -22.55
CA PRO A 439 12.04 -7.40 -22.29
C PRO A 439 12.46 -6.45 -21.16
N ARG A 440 13.59 -6.73 -20.51
CA ARG A 440 14.21 -5.77 -19.58
C ARG A 440 14.83 -4.63 -20.40
N LEU A 441 14.58 -3.41 -19.96
CA LEU A 441 15.11 -2.20 -20.58
C LEU A 441 16.53 -1.90 -20.09
N ASP A 442 17.31 -1.20 -20.91
CA ASP A 442 18.43 -0.39 -20.40
C ASP A 442 17.85 0.80 -19.64
N VAL A 443 17.83 0.69 -18.31
CA VAL A 443 17.26 1.71 -17.40
C VAL A 443 17.93 3.07 -17.59
N ALA A 444 19.23 3.12 -17.85
CA ALA A 444 19.96 4.37 -18.04
C ALA A 444 19.57 5.05 -19.36
N ALA A 445 19.44 4.30 -20.47
CA ALA A 445 18.94 4.81 -21.73
C ALA A 445 17.49 5.27 -21.63
N ALA A 446 16.63 4.48 -20.98
CA ALA A 446 15.24 4.83 -20.73
C ALA A 446 15.09 6.08 -19.84
N THR A 447 15.97 6.28 -18.83
CA THR A 447 16.00 7.49 -18.00
C THR A 447 16.35 8.74 -18.82
N ARG A 448 17.28 8.63 -19.76
CA ARG A 448 17.59 9.74 -20.69
C ARG A 448 16.38 10.09 -21.57
N ALA A 449 15.75 9.08 -22.18
CA ALA A 449 14.57 9.26 -23.03
C ALA A 449 13.38 9.86 -22.25
N LEU A 450 13.13 9.41 -21.02
CA LEU A 450 12.11 10.00 -20.14
C LEU A 450 12.43 11.47 -19.79
N THR A 451 13.71 11.78 -19.53
CA THR A 451 14.15 13.15 -19.24
C THR A 451 13.87 14.07 -20.43
N GLU A 452 14.15 13.63 -21.66
CA GLU A 452 13.88 14.37 -22.89
C GLU A 452 12.38 14.55 -23.12
N ALA A 453 11.59 13.50 -22.94
CA ALA A 453 10.14 13.56 -23.01
C ALA A 453 9.55 14.58 -22.03
N ASN A 454 10.03 14.58 -20.79
CA ASN A 454 9.59 15.52 -19.77
C ASN A 454 10.02 16.97 -20.09
N ARG A 455 11.21 17.16 -20.63
CA ARG A 455 11.67 18.49 -21.07
C ARG A 455 10.73 19.07 -22.15
N ALA A 456 10.34 18.25 -23.13
CA ALA A 456 9.38 18.65 -24.14
C ALA A 456 8.00 18.93 -23.53
N HIS A 457 7.52 18.08 -22.62
CA HIS A 457 6.24 18.23 -21.94
C HIS A 457 6.16 19.54 -21.12
N PHE A 458 7.17 19.83 -20.27
CA PHE A 458 7.18 21.06 -19.47
C PHE A 458 7.38 22.30 -20.32
N SER A 459 8.11 22.21 -21.45
CA SER A 459 8.22 23.29 -22.43
C SER A 459 6.86 23.61 -23.04
N ALA A 460 6.10 22.60 -23.47
CA ALA A 460 4.75 22.79 -24.00
C ALA A 460 3.80 23.46 -22.98
N ARG A 461 3.92 23.09 -21.72
CA ARG A 461 3.15 23.70 -20.59
C ARG A 461 3.72 25.05 -20.12
N ARG A 462 4.87 25.48 -20.61
CA ARG A 462 5.59 26.70 -20.19
C ARG A 462 5.90 26.74 -18.68
N ILE A 463 6.24 25.57 -18.12
CA ILE A 463 6.60 25.40 -16.71
C ILE A 463 8.10 25.19 -16.60
N ARG A 464 8.75 25.93 -15.71
CA ARG A 464 10.16 25.69 -15.37
C ARG A 464 10.25 24.62 -14.31
N VAL A 465 11.11 23.64 -14.56
CA VAL A 465 11.45 22.57 -13.62
C VAL A 465 12.93 22.29 -13.67
N GLU A 466 13.47 21.75 -12.59
CA GLU A 466 14.77 21.13 -12.57
C GLU A 466 14.59 19.61 -12.65
N MET A 467 15.41 18.94 -13.42
CA MET A 467 15.35 17.48 -13.56
C MET A 467 16.72 16.89 -13.30
N ALA A 468 16.75 15.83 -12.52
CA ALA A 468 17.95 15.05 -12.25
C ALA A 468 17.63 13.55 -12.46
N PRO A 469 18.61 12.76 -12.96
CA PRO A 469 18.43 11.31 -12.98
C PRO A 469 18.29 10.78 -11.56
N GLY A 470 17.33 9.85 -11.38
CA GLY A 470 17.17 9.03 -10.19
C GLY A 470 17.78 7.64 -10.39
N SER A 471 17.62 6.77 -9.40
CA SER A 471 18.06 5.38 -9.48
C SER A 471 16.85 4.45 -9.40
N GLY A 472 16.37 3.99 -10.56
CA GLY A 472 15.40 2.90 -10.64
C GLY A 472 16.09 1.55 -10.80
N ALA A 473 15.47 0.47 -10.35
CA ALA A 473 15.97 -0.90 -10.52
C ALA A 473 15.36 -1.57 -11.76
N LEU A 474 14.10 -1.33 -12.02
CA LEU A 474 13.33 -1.92 -13.13
C LEU A 474 12.88 -0.88 -14.15
N PHE A 475 12.67 0.35 -13.73
CA PHE A 475 12.14 1.44 -14.51
C PHE A 475 13.11 2.63 -14.58
N PRO A 476 12.97 3.49 -15.60
CA PRO A 476 13.65 4.79 -15.55
C PRO A 476 13.22 5.57 -14.31
N ALA A 477 14.12 6.40 -13.80
CA ALA A 477 13.81 7.29 -12.71
C ALA A 477 14.34 8.70 -12.99
N VAL A 478 13.45 9.68 -12.88
CA VAL A 478 13.76 11.10 -13.08
C VAL A 478 13.18 11.88 -11.91
N ARG A 479 14.02 12.52 -11.12
CA ARG A 479 13.53 13.45 -10.11
C ARG A 479 13.12 14.76 -10.77
N VAL A 480 11.86 15.15 -10.62
CA VAL A 480 11.30 16.41 -11.12
C VAL A 480 11.13 17.38 -9.96
N ARG A 481 11.90 18.45 -9.92
CA ARG A 481 11.77 19.54 -8.96
C ARG A 481 10.99 20.70 -9.56
N ARG A 482 9.92 21.09 -8.91
CA ARG A 482 9.18 22.31 -9.22
C ARG A 482 9.55 23.43 -8.26
N PRO A 483 9.56 24.69 -8.70
CA PRO A 483 9.76 25.81 -7.79
C PRO A 483 8.62 25.86 -6.76
N ALA A 484 8.98 26.10 -5.50
CA ALA A 484 8.00 26.29 -4.45
C ALA A 484 7.11 27.52 -4.77
N PRO A 485 5.78 27.41 -4.63
CA PRO A 485 4.89 28.54 -4.87
C PRO A 485 5.10 29.62 -3.81
N ARG A 486 4.88 30.87 -4.20
CA ARG A 486 4.85 31.97 -3.23
C ARG A 486 3.65 31.80 -2.31
N GLY A 487 3.87 31.70 -1.03
CA GLY A 487 2.81 31.56 -0.04
C GLY A 487 3.36 31.12 1.31
N LYS A 488 2.80 31.70 2.37
CA LYS A 488 3.16 31.36 3.75
C LYS A 488 2.61 30.00 4.11
N VAL A 489 3.41 29.18 4.79
CA VAL A 489 2.99 27.92 5.41
C VAL A 489 2.75 28.15 6.89
N SER A 490 1.66 27.61 7.42
CA SER A 490 1.44 27.47 8.87
C SER A 490 1.72 26.04 9.26
N VAL A 491 2.78 25.81 10.02
CA VAL A 491 3.15 24.50 10.59
C VAL A 491 2.37 24.30 11.89
N LEU A 492 1.55 23.26 11.96
CA LEU A 492 0.70 22.94 13.10
C LEU A 492 1.27 21.70 13.82
N ILE A 493 1.75 21.88 15.06
CA ILE A 493 2.39 20.83 15.84
C ILE A 493 1.59 20.60 17.13
N PRO A 494 0.75 19.56 17.22
CA PRO A 494 0.05 19.19 18.45
C PRO A 494 1.02 18.54 19.44
N THR A 495 0.92 18.88 20.71
CA THR A 495 1.77 18.31 21.76
C THR A 495 1.09 18.29 23.13
N ARG A 496 1.58 17.45 24.03
CA ARG A 496 1.25 17.43 25.45
C ARG A 496 2.38 16.79 26.27
N ASP A 497 2.92 17.54 27.25
CA ASP A 497 3.91 17.06 28.25
C ASP A 497 5.10 16.26 27.69
N ARG A 498 5.53 16.54 26.44
CA ARG A 498 6.57 15.77 25.73
C ARG A 498 7.60 16.72 25.09
N VAL A 499 8.31 17.48 25.93
CA VAL A 499 9.40 18.35 25.47
C VAL A 499 10.52 17.54 24.82
N ASP A 500 10.80 16.34 25.32
CA ASP A 500 11.77 15.38 24.80
C ASP A 500 11.55 14.98 23.33
N LEU A 501 10.33 15.12 22.82
CA LEU A 501 9.99 14.91 21.42
C LEU A 501 9.86 16.23 20.64
N LEU A 502 9.24 17.24 21.28
CA LEU A 502 8.96 18.51 20.63
C LEU A 502 10.25 19.30 20.31
N GLU A 503 11.24 19.29 21.22
CA GLU A 503 12.49 20.03 21.05
C GLU A 503 13.28 19.52 19.85
N PRO A 504 13.59 18.21 19.68
CA PRO A 504 14.23 17.69 18.46
C PRO A 504 13.42 17.94 17.19
N CYS A 505 12.09 17.83 17.23
CA CYS A 505 11.22 18.13 16.10
C CYS A 505 11.39 19.57 15.62
N LEU A 506 11.35 20.55 16.54
CA LEU A 506 11.50 21.96 16.22
C LEU A 506 12.94 22.31 15.80
N GLU A 507 13.95 21.74 16.44
CA GLU A 507 15.35 21.92 16.04
C GLU A 507 15.58 21.44 14.60
N ALA A 508 15.11 20.23 14.27
CA ALA A 508 15.20 19.71 12.92
C ALA A 508 14.43 20.57 11.90
N LEU A 509 13.23 21.04 12.27
CA LEU A 509 12.46 21.95 11.43
C LEU A 509 13.19 23.27 11.17
N PHE A 510 13.75 23.90 12.22
CA PHE A 510 14.48 25.17 12.11
C PHE A 510 15.80 25.04 11.34
N ALA A 511 16.44 23.88 11.42
CA ALA A 511 17.69 23.62 10.70
C ALA A 511 17.48 23.34 9.20
N THR A 512 16.31 22.85 8.80
CA THR A 512 16.07 22.29 7.45
C THR A 512 15.08 23.08 6.61
N ALA A 513 14.32 24.02 7.20
CA ALA A 513 13.34 24.84 6.50
C ALA A 513 13.62 26.35 6.74
N ASP A 514 13.44 27.17 5.70
CA ASP A 514 13.49 28.63 5.83
C ASP A 514 12.18 29.15 6.43
N LEU A 515 12.19 29.36 7.75
CA LEU A 515 11.00 29.78 8.49
C LEU A 515 10.79 31.31 8.48
N ALA A 516 11.66 32.11 7.85
CA ALA A 516 11.45 33.55 7.73
C ALA A 516 10.15 33.90 6.99
N LEU A 517 9.67 32.99 6.12
CA LEU A 517 8.45 33.12 5.33
C LEU A 517 7.25 32.38 5.93
N HIS A 518 7.42 31.62 7.02
CA HIS A 518 6.42 30.68 7.55
C HIS A 518 6.03 31.04 8.98
N GLU A 519 5.01 30.41 9.53
CA GLU A 519 4.67 30.47 10.95
C GLU A 519 4.66 29.07 11.56
N VAL A 520 5.10 28.94 12.79
CA VAL A 520 4.99 27.72 13.57
C VAL A 520 4.00 27.95 14.70
N ILE A 521 3.04 27.04 14.82
CA ILE A 521 1.99 27.05 15.84
C ILE A 521 2.06 25.73 16.60
N VAL A 522 2.54 25.78 17.82
CA VAL A 522 2.49 24.65 18.76
C VAL A 522 1.10 24.65 19.42
N LEU A 523 0.41 23.53 19.31
CA LEU A 523 -0.95 23.34 19.82
C LEU A 523 -0.89 22.50 21.10
N ASP A 524 -0.87 23.17 22.25
CA ASP A 524 -0.75 22.57 23.57
C ASP A 524 -2.08 21.97 24.06
N ASN A 525 -2.16 20.65 24.18
CA ASN A 525 -3.33 19.95 24.74
C ASN A 525 -3.24 19.81 26.26
N ASP A 526 -3.27 20.91 26.98
CA ASP A 526 -3.28 20.98 28.45
C ASP A 526 -2.02 20.37 29.11
N SER A 527 -0.83 20.75 28.65
CA SER A 527 0.42 20.38 29.31
C SER A 527 0.46 20.88 30.74
N THR A 528 1.02 20.08 31.63
CA THR A 528 1.18 20.35 33.05
C THR A 528 2.61 20.16 33.53
N ASP A 529 3.44 19.51 32.76
CA ASP A 529 4.85 19.30 33.06
C ASP A 529 5.63 20.63 33.10
N PRO A 530 6.33 20.94 34.23
CA PRO A 530 7.05 22.20 34.35
C PRO A 530 8.14 22.44 33.33
N GLU A 531 8.83 21.39 32.87
CA GLU A 531 9.88 21.49 31.86
C GLU A 531 9.28 21.89 30.51
N THR A 532 8.18 21.25 30.13
CA THR A 532 7.41 21.57 28.92
C THR A 532 6.91 23.01 28.95
N LEU A 533 6.34 23.46 30.08
CA LEU A 533 5.87 24.85 30.24
C LEU A 533 7.00 25.87 30.15
N ALA A 534 8.16 25.57 30.74
CA ALA A 534 9.35 26.41 30.62
C ALA A 534 9.86 26.48 29.17
N TYR A 535 9.81 25.37 28.45
CA TYR A 535 10.15 25.32 27.02
C TYR A 535 9.20 26.18 26.18
N PHE A 536 7.89 26.09 26.42
CA PHE A 536 6.91 26.96 25.74
C PHE A 536 7.20 28.45 25.96
N ALA A 537 7.61 28.85 27.16
CA ALA A 537 7.96 30.24 27.42
C ALA A 537 9.18 30.70 26.56
N ARG A 538 10.18 29.82 26.35
CA ARG A 538 11.32 30.09 25.45
C ARG A 538 10.86 30.20 23.98
N LEU A 539 10.00 29.29 23.55
CA LEU A 539 9.46 29.28 22.18
C LEU A 539 8.71 30.56 21.83
N VAL A 540 7.89 31.07 22.77
CA VAL A 540 7.17 32.34 22.58
C VAL A 540 8.13 33.51 22.42
N GLN A 541 9.23 33.55 23.17
CA GLN A 541 10.28 34.57 23.03
C GLN A 541 11.01 34.49 21.68
N SER A 542 11.09 33.30 21.10
CA SER A 542 11.66 33.08 19.74
C SER A 542 10.66 33.34 18.60
N GLY A 543 9.45 33.76 18.91
CA GLY A 543 8.42 34.09 17.89
C GLY A 543 7.52 32.91 17.48
N VAL A 544 7.66 31.73 18.11
CA VAL A 544 6.75 30.61 17.91
C VAL A 544 5.44 30.87 18.66
N ARG A 545 4.34 30.60 18.00
CA ARG A 545 3.01 30.72 18.63
C ARG A 545 2.67 29.44 19.40
N VAL A 546 2.48 29.56 20.70
CA VAL A 546 1.98 28.46 21.54
C VAL A 546 0.52 28.73 21.89
N ILE A 547 -0.37 27.83 21.49
CA ILE A 547 -1.83 27.99 21.62
C ILE A 547 -2.38 26.82 22.44
N ARG A 548 -2.97 27.14 23.59
CA ARG A 548 -3.61 26.13 24.42
C ARG A 548 -4.95 25.68 23.82
N VAL A 549 -5.12 24.37 23.68
CA VAL A 549 -6.35 23.70 23.22
C VAL A 549 -6.77 22.69 24.27
N GLY A 550 -7.58 23.15 25.23
CA GLY A 550 -7.98 22.36 26.38
C GLY A 550 -9.01 21.26 26.07
N GLY A 551 -9.08 20.30 26.98
CA GLY A 551 -10.05 19.21 27.00
C GLY A 551 -9.46 17.84 26.69
N PRO A 552 -10.31 16.78 26.65
CA PRO A 552 -9.86 15.43 26.33
C PRO A 552 -9.14 15.38 24.99
N PHE A 553 -8.13 14.51 24.91
CA PHE A 553 -7.34 14.35 23.70
C PHE A 553 -8.22 14.00 22.49
N ASN A 554 -8.17 14.86 21.48
CA ASN A 554 -8.85 14.72 20.20
C ASN A 554 -7.98 15.41 19.15
N PHE A 555 -7.18 14.61 18.44
CA PHE A 555 -6.23 15.11 17.44
C PHE A 555 -6.91 15.96 16.38
N ALA A 556 -8.04 15.48 15.85
CA ALA A 556 -8.81 16.19 14.82
C ALA A 556 -9.27 17.58 15.31
N LYS A 557 -9.78 17.69 16.56
CA LYS A 557 -10.20 18.96 17.15
C LYS A 557 -9.03 19.92 17.34
N ILE A 558 -7.88 19.42 17.79
CA ILE A 558 -6.66 20.22 17.99
C ILE A 558 -6.19 20.80 16.67
N ILE A 559 -6.07 19.99 15.62
CA ILE A 559 -5.66 20.43 14.28
C ILE A 559 -6.66 21.43 13.70
N ASN A 560 -7.97 21.16 13.79
CA ASN A 560 -9.01 22.08 13.32
C ASN A 560 -8.91 23.46 14.00
N LYS A 561 -8.63 23.50 15.30
CA LYS A 561 -8.39 24.76 16.03
C LYS A 561 -7.17 25.47 15.49
N GLY A 562 -6.05 24.76 15.27
CA GLY A 562 -4.85 25.32 14.67
C GLY A 562 -5.12 25.93 13.29
N ALA A 563 -5.79 25.16 12.43
CA ALA A 563 -6.15 25.61 11.07
C ALA A 563 -7.03 26.87 11.04
N SER A 564 -7.93 27.01 12.02
CA SER A 564 -8.84 28.18 12.12
C SER A 564 -8.10 29.47 12.43
N ILE A 565 -7.00 29.44 13.17
CA ILE A 565 -6.19 30.59 13.60
C ILE A 565 -4.91 30.81 12.78
N ALA A 566 -4.56 29.84 11.94
CA ALA A 566 -3.45 29.93 11.00
C ALA A 566 -3.69 31.04 9.97
N VAL A 567 -2.62 31.68 9.50
CA VAL A 567 -2.69 32.74 8.49
C VAL A 567 -2.02 32.37 7.17
N GLY A 568 -1.36 31.20 7.13
CA GLY A 568 -0.69 30.68 5.94
C GLY A 568 -1.68 30.32 4.83
N HIS A 569 -1.18 30.29 3.59
CA HIS A 569 -1.91 29.78 2.43
C HIS A 569 -1.99 28.25 2.48
N TYR A 570 -0.95 27.65 3.03
CA TYR A 570 -0.82 26.20 3.20
C TYR A 570 -0.78 25.85 4.68
N LEU A 571 -1.28 24.67 5.00
CA LEU A 571 -1.13 24.02 6.30
C LEU A 571 -0.17 22.86 6.15
N LEU A 572 0.85 22.81 6.99
CA LEU A 572 1.66 21.63 7.23
C LEU A 572 1.27 21.06 8.58
N LEU A 573 0.63 19.90 8.57
CA LEU A 573 0.38 19.12 9.77
C LEU A 573 1.66 18.34 10.07
N LEU A 574 2.20 18.46 11.26
CA LEU A 574 3.46 17.84 11.66
C LEU A 574 3.31 17.33 13.09
N ASN A 575 3.52 16.04 13.31
CA ASN A 575 3.54 15.48 14.67
C ASN A 575 4.79 15.97 15.42
N ASN A 576 4.70 16.07 16.74
CA ASN A 576 5.79 16.51 17.59
C ASN A 576 6.94 15.50 17.75
N ASP A 577 6.81 14.30 17.19
CA ASP A 577 7.80 13.22 17.16
C ASP A 577 8.35 12.95 15.74
N VAL A 578 8.22 13.95 14.85
CA VAL A 578 8.74 13.91 13.48
C VAL A 578 9.94 14.85 13.34
N GLU A 579 11.04 14.34 12.79
CA GLU A 579 12.28 15.08 12.57
C GLU A 579 12.63 15.10 11.08
N ALA A 580 12.81 16.28 10.50
CA ALA A 580 13.27 16.42 9.12
C ALA A 580 14.75 16.04 8.99
N LEU A 581 15.10 15.22 8.01
CA LEU A 581 16.44 14.68 7.84
C LEU A 581 17.36 15.59 7.01
N GLU A 582 16.82 16.24 5.99
CA GLU A 582 17.60 17.02 5.03
C GLU A 582 16.88 18.32 4.65
N ALA A 583 17.63 19.34 4.29
CA ALA A 583 17.06 20.60 3.79
C ALA A 583 16.37 20.40 2.41
N GLY A 584 15.36 21.24 2.15
CA GLY A 584 14.62 21.24 0.88
C GLY A 584 13.44 20.27 0.82
N TRP A 585 13.17 19.51 1.86
CA TRP A 585 11.99 18.61 1.93
C TRP A 585 10.65 19.38 1.86
N LEU A 586 10.58 20.55 2.51
CA LEU A 586 9.36 21.37 2.49
C LEU A 586 9.16 22.02 1.12
N ASP A 587 10.24 22.49 0.46
CA ASP A 587 10.17 23.01 -0.89
C ASP A 587 9.74 21.94 -1.90
N GLU A 588 10.19 20.70 -1.72
CA GLU A 588 9.74 19.55 -2.51
C GLU A 588 8.22 19.37 -2.39
N MET A 589 7.69 19.33 -1.17
CA MET A 589 6.25 19.20 -0.94
C MET A 589 5.47 20.41 -1.51
N LEU A 590 5.99 21.62 -1.32
CA LEU A 590 5.42 22.86 -1.86
C LEU A 590 5.41 22.85 -3.40
N GLY A 591 6.46 22.38 -4.03
CA GLY A 591 6.51 22.22 -5.48
C GLY A 591 5.42 21.28 -6.03
N ARG A 592 5.07 20.21 -5.28
CA ARG A 592 3.99 19.28 -5.67
C ARG A 592 2.61 19.89 -5.47
N ILE A 593 2.36 20.56 -4.35
CA ILE A 593 1.06 21.18 -4.06
C ILE A 593 0.76 22.39 -4.99
N ALA A 594 1.76 22.89 -5.71
CA ALA A 594 1.58 23.95 -6.69
C ALA A 594 0.75 23.53 -7.91
N GLU A 595 0.68 22.24 -8.23
CA GLU A 595 -0.22 21.74 -9.28
C GLU A 595 -1.67 21.93 -8.86
N PRO A 596 -2.53 22.48 -9.73
CA PRO A 596 -3.86 22.96 -9.34
C PRO A 596 -4.84 21.85 -8.94
N ASP A 597 -4.55 20.62 -9.31
CA ASP A 597 -5.35 19.44 -9.02
C ASP A 597 -4.77 18.59 -7.87
N VAL A 598 -3.74 19.08 -7.15
CA VAL A 598 -3.20 18.41 -5.96
C VAL A 598 -3.86 18.98 -4.70
N GLY A 599 -4.50 18.09 -3.94
CA GLY A 599 -5.20 18.44 -2.69
C GLY A 599 -4.35 18.29 -1.45
N ALA A 600 -3.48 17.27 -1.41
CA ALA A 600 -2.54 17.05 -0.32
C ALA A 600 -1.26 16.36 -0.81
N VAL A 601 -0.17 16.60 -0.07
CA VAL A 601 1.14 15.98 -0.29
C VAL A 601 1.60 15.37 1.03
N GLY A 602 2.01 14.09 1.01
CA GLY A 602 2.64 13.40 2.12
C GLY A 602 4.13 13.21 1.88
N ALA A 603 4.88 13.09 2.96
CA ALA A 603 6.29 12.76 2.97
C ALA A 603 6.53 11.28 3.27
N THR A 604 7.64 10.73 2.82
CA THR A 604 8.09 9.40 3.27
C THR A 604 8.57 9.48 4.71
N LEU A 605 7.98 8.66 5.58
CA LEU A 605 8.37 8.59 6.97
C LEU A 605 9.20 7.32 7.22
N LEU A 606 10.25 7.49 8.01
CA LEU A 606 11.17 6.43 8.38
C LEU A 606 11.11 6.20 9.90
N TRP A 607 11.18 4.95 10.31
CA TRP A 607 11.48 4.60 11.69
C TRP A 607 12.93 4.96 12.07
N PRO A 608 13.23 5.16 13.35
CA PRO A 608 14.62 5.14 13.81
C PRO A 608 15.29 3.84 13.33
N GLY A 609 16.43 3.95 12.65
CA GLY A 609 17.10 2.82 12.00
C GLY A 609 16.89 2.73 10.49
N GLY A 610 16.13 3.63 9.88
CA GLY A 610 16.03 3.80 8.43
C GLY A 610 15.16 2.75 7.75
N VAL A 611 14.09 2.33 8.39
CA VAL A 611 13.05 1.49 7.77
C VAL A 611 11.85 2.36 7.44
N VAL A 612 11.25 2.14 6.28
CA VAL A 612 10.07 2.87 5.83
C VAL A 612 8.89 2.57 6.75
N GLN A 613 8.32 3.61 7.33
CA GLN A 613 7.09 3.55 8.11
C GLN A 613 5.88 3.88 7.25
N HIS A 614 6.05 4.88 6.36
CA HIS A 614 5.00 5.38 5.50
C HIS A 614 5.53 5.74 4.12
N GLY A 615 5.04 5.02 3.11
CA GLY A 615 5.24 5.30 1.69
C GLY A 615 3.92 5.52 0.96
N GLY A 616 2.93 6.13 1.65
CA GLY A 616 1.55 6.31 1.17
C GLY A 616 0.56 5.36 1.85
N VAL A 617 -0.72 5.57 1.63
CA VAL A 617 -1.82 4.75 2.18
C VAL A 617 -2.58 4.07 1.05
N VAL A 618 -2.72 2.76 1.17
CA VAL A 618 -3.55 1.90 0.32
C VAL A 618 -4.87 1.63 1.02
N LEU A 619 -5.98 1.73 0.27
CA LEU A 619 -7.31 1.34 0.76
C LEU A 619 -7.53 -0.17 0.52
N GLY A 620 -8.16 -0.82 1.46
CA GLY A 620 -8.58 -2.22 1.35
C GLY A 620 -7.98 -3.18 2.37
N PRO A 621 -6.69 -3.07 2.75
CA PRO A 621 -6.15 -3.92 3.79
C PRO A 621 -7.02 -3.91 5.05
N SER A 622 -7.34 -5.09 5.57
CA SER A 622 -8.28 -5.28 6.69
C SER A 622 -9.63 -4.58 6.53
N PHE A 623 -10.09 -4.37 5.29
CA PHE A 623 -11.27 -3.57 4.94
C PHE A 623 -11.22 -2.16 5.58
N ALA A 624 -10.07 -1.55 5.55
CA ALA A 624 -9.75 -0.24 6.08
C ALA A 624 -8.73 0.47 5.17
N ALA A 625 -7.59 0.81 5.73
CA ALA A 625 -6.48 1.43 5.06
C ALA A 625 -5.18 1.00 5.73
N GLY A 626 -4.14 0.76 4.94
CA GLY A 626 -2.83 0.34 5.42
C GLY A 626 -1.71 1.20 4.85
N HIS A 627 -0.64 1.38 5.62
CA HIS A 627 0.57 2.02 5.13
C HIS A 627 1.28 1.14 4.12
N ALA A 628 1.67 1.72 2.99
CA ALA A 628 2.47 1.02 1.98
C ALA A 628 3.94 0.97 2.40
N PHE A 629 4.58 -0.15 2.05
CA PHE A 629 6.02 -0.37 2.20
C PHE A 629 6.55 -0.40 3.63
N ASN A 630 5.67 -0.58 4.63
CA ASN A 630 6.12 -0.94 5.98
C ASN A 630 7.14 -2.06 5.87
N GLU A 631 8.18 -2.02 6.69
CA GLU A 631 9.21 -3.06 6.73
C GLU A 631 10.25 -3.00 5.59
N ARG A 632 10.17 -2.05 4.62
CA ARG A 632 11.24 -1.82 3.65
C ARG A 632 12.27 -0.87 4.21
N ILE A 633 13.55 -1.11 3.91
CA ILE A 633 14.61 -0.17 4.32
C ILE A 633 14.65 1.04 3.38
N ASP A 634 15.16 2.16 3.89
CA ASP A 634 15.44 3.31 3.03
C ASP A 634 16.46 2.93 1.94
N GLY A 635 16.16 3.29 0.70
CA GLY A 635 16.93 2.87 -0.48
C GLY A 635 16.43 1.59 -1.16
N ASP A 636 15.48 0.83 -0.56
CA ASP A 636 14.77 -0.23 -1.28
C ASP A 636 13.90 0.39 -2.38
N PRO A 637 13.94 -0.11 -3.63
CA PRO A 637 13.14 0.46 -4.71
C PRO A 637 11.63 0.26 -4.52
N GLY A 638 11.21 -0.64 -3.64
CA GLY A 638 9.81 -1.03 -3.47
C GLY A 638 9.27 -1.84 -4.66
N TYR A 639 7.99 -2.20 -4.59
CA TYR A 639 7.32 -2.88 -5.69
C TYR A 639 7.27 -2.00 -6.93
N ALA A 640 7.76 -2.50 -8.06
CA ALA A 640 7.81 -1.76 -9.33
C ALA A 640 8.42 -0.35 -9.19
N ASP A 641 9.48 -0.24 -8.38
CA ASP A 641 10.26 0.99 -8.11
C ASP A 641 9.43 2.16 -7.57
N LEU A 642 8.32 1.90 -6.87
CA LEU A 642 7.45 2.95 -6.31
C LEU A 642 8.12 3.78 -5.22
N LEU A 643 9.15 3.27 -4.54
CA LEU A 643 9.94 4.06 -3.58
C LEU A 643 11.04 4.89 -4.24
N CYS A 644 11.20 4.81 -5.57
CA CYS A 644 12.14 5.64 -6.35
C CYS A 644 11.47 6.84 -7.03
N ALA A 645 10.13 6.90 -7.09
CA ALA A 645 9.39 7.92 -7.82
C ALA A 645 8.22 8.47 -7.00
N THR A 646 8.04 9.78 -7.04
CA THR A 646 6.84 10.43 -6.50
C THR A 646 5.62 9.94 -7.28
N HIS A 647 4.56 9.58 -6.55
CA HIS A 647 3.38 8.96 -7.16
C HIS A 647 2.09 9.33 -6.43
N GLU A 648 0.96 9.10 -7.10
CA GLU A 648 -0.36 9.28 -6.52
C GLU A 648 -0.74 8.11 -5.63
N VAL A 649 -1.43 8.45 -4.54
CA VAL A 649 -1.95 7.51 -3.54
C VAL A 649 -3.36 7.86 -3.13
N SER A 650 -4.04 6.97 -2.44
CA SER A 650 -5.41 7.24 -1.97
C SER A 650 -5.48 8.11 -0.73
N ALA A 651 -4.47 8.04 0.12
CA ALA A 651 -4.32 8.93 1.27
C ALA A 651 -2.86 9.00 1.73
N VAL A 652 -2.56 9.97 2.59
CA VAL A 652 -1.28 10.14 3.29
C VAL A 652 -1.54 10.45 4.76
N THR A 653 -0.60 10.13 5.63
CA THR A 653 -0.74 10.31 7.08
C THR A 653 -0.62 11.76 7.51
N ALA A 654 -1.42 12.18 8.47
CA ALA A 654 -1.34 13.50 9.10
C ALA A 654 -0.09 13.70 9.97
N ALA A 655 0.74 12.68 10.15
CA ALA A 655 2.04 12.84 10.82
C ALA A 655 2.95 13.83 10.09
N CYS A 656 2.87 13.88 8.72
CA CYS A 656 3.45 14.94 7.90
C CYS A 656 2.60 15.11 6.63
N LEU A 657 1.67 16.06 6.62
CA LEU A 657 0.74 16.31 5.54
C LEU A 657 0.68 17.80 5.21
N LEU A 658 0.96 18.14 3.95
CA LEU A 658 0.82 19.49 3.40
C LEU A 658 -0.48 19.60 2.60
N THR A 659 -1.28 20.64 2.87
CA THR A 659 -2.53 20.91 2.14
C THR A 659 -2.81 22.41 2.04
N ASN A 660 -3.73 22.80 1.15
CA ASN A 660 -4.19 24.18 1.05
C ASN A 660 -5.13 24.51 2.22
N ARG A 661 -4.84 25.59 2.99
CA ARG A 661 -5.62 25.98 4.17
C ARG A 661 -7.07 26.30 3.83
N ARG A 662 -7.32 27.04 2.75
CA ARG A 662 -8.68 27.39 2.35
C ARG A 662 -9.49 26.13 2.05
N LEU A 663 -8.90 25.20 1.30
CA LEU A 663 -9.54 23.94 0.96
C LEU A 663 -9.80 23.08 2.21
N PHE A 664 -8.87 23.04 3.18
CA PHE A 664 -9.05 22.35 4.44
C PHE A 664 -10.27 22.88 5.20
N LEU A 665 -10.41 24.21 5.29
CA LEU A 665 -11.53 24.83 5.99
C LEU A 665 -12.86 24.66 5.22
N GLU A 666 -12.87 24.76 3.89
CA GLU A 666 -14.06 24.56 3.04
C GLU A 666 -14.61 23.12 3.14
N LEU A 667 -13.75 22.13 3.37
CA LEU A 667 -14.14 20.73 3.59
C LEU A 667 -14.53 20.43 5.05
N GLY A 668 -14.54 21.44 5.92
CA GLY A 668 -14.84 21.29 7.35
C GLY A 668 -13.70 20.72 8.18
N GLY A 669 -12.48 20.63 7.62
CA GLY A 669 -11.31 20.06 8.28
C GLY A 669 -11.45 18.56 8.55
N PHE A 670 -10.84 18.10 9.64
CA PHE A 670 -10.99 16.75 10.13
C PHE A 670 -12.33 16.56 10.84
N ASP A 671 -12.94 15.39 10.68
CA ASP A 671 -14.15 15.03 11.43
C ASP A 671 -13.79 14.67 12.88
N SER A 672 -13.90 15.62 13.77
CA SER A 672 -13.55 15.45 15.18
C SER A 672 -14.58 14.65 16.00
N VAL A 673 -15.72 14.32 15.41
CA VAL A 673 -16.78 13.52 16.06
C VAL A 673 -16.59 12.04 15.79
N HIS A 674 -16.44 11.65 14.50
CA HIS A 674 -16.33 10.27 14.11
C HIS A 674 -14.88 9.76 14.07
N PHE A 675 -13.90 10.64 13.84
CA PHE A 675 -12.48 10.32 13.74
C PHE A 675 -11.62 11.23 14.65
N PRO A 676 -11.83 11.18 15.95
CA PRO A 676 -11.09 12.04 16.88
C PRO A 676 -9.59 11.79 16.89
N VAL A 677 -9.12 10.56 16.56
CA VAL A 677 -7.72 10.17 16.63
C VAL A 677 -7.26 9.40 15.41
N ASN A 678 -7.95 8.32 15.01
CA ASN A 678 -7.56 7.48 13.88
C ASN A 678 -8.38 7.82 12.64
N PHE A 679 -7.84 7.53 11.45
CA PHE A 679 -8.51 7.66 10.14
C PHE A 679 -9.00 9.08 9.77
N ASN A 680 -8.70 10.12 10.56
CA ASN A 680 -9.07 11.50 10.22
C ASN A 680 -8.35 11.98 8.94
N ASP A 681 -7.12 11.58 8.73
CA ASP A 681 -6.32 11.83 7.54
C ASP A 681 -6.84 11.05 6.32
N VAL A 682 -7.23 9.79 6.50
CA VAL A 682 -7.85 8.98 5.44
C VAL A 682 -9.17 9.60 5.00
N ASP A 683 -10.06 9.94 5.95
CA ASP A 683 -11.34 10.61 5.66
C ASP A 683 -11.12 11.95 4.92
N TYR A 684 -10.15 12.75 5.38
CA TYR A 684 -9.83 14.02 4.74
C TYR A 684 -9.30 13.82 3.31
N CYS A 685 -8.38 12.90 3.09
CA CYS A 685 -7.87 12.59 1.76
C CYS A 685 -8.99 12.08 0.83
N LEU A 686 -9.91 11.29 1.33
CA LEU A 686 -11.07 10.83 0.56
C LEU A 686 -12.05 11.97 0.23
N LYS A 687 -12.23 12.95 1.11
CA LYS A 687 -12.98 14.19 0.81
C LYS A 687 -12.31 15.00 -0.31
N LEU A 688 -10.98 15.13 -0.28
CA LEU A 688 -10.22 15.78 -1.35
C LEU A 688 -10.39 15.06 -2.69
N ARG A 689 -10.27 13.73 -2.69
CA ARG A 689 -10.49 12.92 -3.89
C ARG A 689 -11.93 13.02 -4.41
N ALA A 690 -12.92 13.10 -3.53
CA ALA A 690 -14.33 13.33 -3.92
C ALA A 690 -14.55 14.70 -4.61
N LYS A 691 -13.63 15.65 -4.43
CA LYS A 691 -13.55 16.91 -5.19
C LYS A 691 -12.76 16.80 -6.51
N GLY A 692 -12.29 15.61 -6.88
CA GLY A 692 -11.47 15.39 -8.06
C GLY A 692 -9.98 15.73 -7.89
N LEU A 693 -9.53 15.95 -6.65
CA LEU A 693 -8.15 16.29 -6.36
C LEU A 693 -7.29 15.05 -6.12
N ARG A 694 -6.02 15.11 -6.54
CA ARG A 694 -5.02 14.06 -6.34
C ARG A 694 -4.37 14.19 -4.96
N ILE A 695 -3.98 13.08 -4.40
CA ILE A 695 -3.11 12.98 -3.23
C ILE A 695 -1.77 12.46 -3.71
N VAL A 696 -0.69 13.11 -3.33
CA VAL A 696 0.66 12.82 -3.81
C VAL A 696 1.54 12.37 -2.65
N GLN A 697 2.20 11.24 -2.82
CA GLN A 697 3.25 10.75 -1.93
C GLN A 697 4.61 11.13 -2.51
N SER A 698 5.36 12.01 -1.83
CA SER A 698 6.72 12.34 -2.24
C SER A 698 7.73 11.40 -1.60
N VAL A 699 8.54 10.76 -2.43
CA VAL A 699 9.67 9.93 -1.99
C VAL A 699 10.94 10.76 -1.73
N HIS A 700 10.91 12.03 -2.14
CA HIS A 700 12.03 12.96 -2.03
C HIS A 700 11.97 13.87 -0.79
N ALA A 701 10.84 13.86 -0.08
CA ALA A 701 10.68 14.45 1.25
C ALA A 701 10.73 13.32 2.28
N LYS A 702 11.87 13.17 2.99
CA LYS A 702 12.09 12.10 3.96
C LYS A 702 12.25 12.66 5.36
N LEU A 703 11.48 12.11 6.30
CA LEU A 703 11.50 12.50 7.69
C LEU A 703 11.56 11.26 8.59
N LEU A 704 12.20 11.40 9.74
CA LEU A 704 12.17 10.41 10.81
C LEU A 704 10.89 10.58 11.62
N HIS A 705 10.20 9.51 11.96
CA HIS A 705 9.03 9.54 12.83
C HIS A 705 9.15 8.51 13.95
N ARG A 706 9.27 8.98 15.18
CA ARG A 706 9.41 8.16 16.39
C ARG A 706 8.06 7.68 16.92
N GLU A 707 7.21 7.16 16.03
CA GLU A 707 5.81 6.79 16.31
C GLU A 707 5.63 6.10 17.68
N SER A 708 4.49 6.36 18.30
CA SER A 708 4.11 5.83 19.62
C SER A 708 4.98 6.31 20.80
N ALA A 709 6.01 7.12 20.56
CA ALA A 709 6.79 7.69 21.65
C ALA A 709 5.95 8.65 22.52
N SER A 710 4.95 9.32 21.92
CA SER A 710 4.07 10.26 22.64
C SER A 710 2.82 9.61 23.24
N ARG A 711 2.24 8.58 22.62
CA ARG A 711 0.95 7.98 23.04
C ARG A 711 1.06 6.57 23.62
N GLY A 712 2.14 5.86 23.33
CA GLY A 712 2.22 4.41 23.48
C GLY A 712 1.34 3.68 22.45
N LEU A 713 1.47 2.36 22.35
CA LEU A 713 0.58 1.55 21.53
C LEU A 713 -0.84 1.57 22.12
N ASP A 714 -1.88 1.53 21.26
CA ASP A 714 -3.29 1.45 21.66
C ASP A 714 -3.59 0.10 22.36
N ARG A 715 -2.97 -0.13 23.51
CA ARG A 715 -3.06 -1.39 24.29
C ARG A 715 -4.17 -1.36 25.35
N ARG A 716 -4.65 -0.18 25.74
CA ARG A 716 -5.71 -0.03 26.76
C ARG A 716 -7.07 -0.37 26.15
N ALA A 717 -7.98 -0.91 26.95
CA ALA A 717 -9.31 -1.29 26.50
C ALA A 717 -10.09 -0.11 25.90
N ASP A 718 -10.03 1.08 26.52
CA ASP A 718 -10.68 2.30 26.03
C ASP A 718 -10.13 2.78 24.69
N GLN A 719 -8.84 2.56 24.43
CA GLN A 719 -8.19 2.89 23.18
C GLN A 719 -8.59 1.91 22.06
N LYS A 720 -8.64 0.60 22.37
CA LYS A 720 -9.13 -0.43 21.44
C LYS A 720 -10.59 -0.20 21.07
N ASP A 721 -11.44 0.11 22.03
CA ASP A 721 -12.86 0.42 21.80
C ASP A 721 -13.04 1.69 20.95
N ARG A 722 -12.19 2.70 21.16
CA ARG A 722 -12.19 3.90 20.31
C ARG A 722 -11.79 3.54 18.89
N PHE A 723 -10.68 2.83 18.70
CA PHE A 723 -10.22 2.40 17.39
C PHE A 723 -11.30 1.61 16.65
N ALA A 724 -11.95 0.65 17.32
CA ALA A 724 -13.03 -0.14 16.73
C ALA A 724 -14.21 0.73 16.27
N ARG A 725 -14.62 1.71 17.09
CA ARG A 725 -15.70 2.65 16.71
C ARG A 725 -15.30 3.51 15.51
N GLU A 726 -14.09 4.07 15.50
CA GLU A 726 -13.59 4.90 14.39
C GLU A 726 -13.49 4.07 13.08
N LEU A 727 -13.03 2.82 13.17
CA LEU A 727 -12.98 1.88 12.05
C LEU A 727 -14.40 1.55 11.54
N ASP A 728 -15.35 1.28 12.42
CA ASP A 728 -16.73 1.04 12.02
C ASP A 728 -17.35 2.27 11.31
N HIS A 729 -17.02 3.49 11.77
CA HIS A 729 -17.44 4.72 11.08
C HIS A 729 -16.79 4.87 9.70
N LEU A 730 -15.49 4.59 9.57
CA LEU A 730 -14.80 4.62 8.29
C LEU A 730 -15.47 3.69 7.27
N ARG A 731 -15.74 2.46 7.69
CA ARG A 731 -16.42 1.44 6.88
C ARG A 731 -17.85 1.82 6.52
N ALA A 732 -18.59 2.41 7.46
CA ALA A 732 -19.96 2.88 7.22
C ALA A 732 -20.02 4.03 6.20
N ILE A 733 -19.05 4.95 6.26
CA ILE A 733 -19.01 6.13 5.39
C ILE A 733 -18.41 5.80 4.02
N TRP A 734 -17.30 5.05 3.97
CA TRP A 734 -16.49 4.86 2.77
C TRP A 734 -16.47 3.42 2.23
N GLY A 735 -17.27 2.51 2.78
CA GLY A 735 -17.17 1.07 2.58
C GLY A 735 -16.91 0.60 1.15
N ALA A 736 -17.66 1.08 0.15
CA ALA A 736 -17.45 0.71 -1.26
C ALA A 736 -16.11 1.24 -1.79
N VAL A 737 -15.68 2.44 -1.33
CA VAL A 737 -14.42 3.08 -1.74
C VAL A 737 -13.23 2.32 -1.18
N LEU A 738 -13.34 1.79 0.04
CA LEU A 738 -12.28 1.00 0.68
C LEU A 738 -11.97 -0.31 -0.07
N CYS A 739 -12.91 -0.83 -0.89
CA CYS A 739 -12.70 -2.04 -1.67
C CYS A 739 -12.10 -1.82 -3.06
N ALA A 740 -11.99 -0.56 -3.50
CA ALA A 740 -11.67 -0.22 -4.89
C ALA A 740 -10.68 0.95 -4.97
N ASP A 741 -9.50 0.78 -4.40
CA ASP A 741 -8.42 1.76 -4.52
C ASP A 741 -7.95 1.87 -5.98
N PRO A 742 -8.05 3.04 -6.63
CA PRO A 742 -7.58 3.19 -8.00
C PRO A 742 -6.05 3.11 -8.10
N TYR A 743 -5.33 3.48 -7.05
CA TYR A 743 -3.87 3.44 -7.02
C TYR A 743 -3.31 2.09 -6.56
N TYR A 744 -4.18 1.12 -6.31
CA TYR A 744 -3.79 -0.23 -5.94
C TYR A 744 -4.40 -1.27 -6.89
N ASN A 745 -3.53 -2.03 -7.59
CA ASN A 745 -3.97 -2.93 -8.65
C ASN A 745 -4.84 -4.08 -8.10
N PRO A 746 -5.94 -4.45 -8.79
CA PRO A 746 -6.79 -5.55 -8.36
C PRO A 746 -6.11 -6.92 -8.35
N ALA A 747 -5.00 -7.11 -9.05
CA ALA A 747 -4.20 -8.33 -8.97
C ALA A 747 -3.36 -8.44 -7.68
N LEU A 748 -3.18 -7.35 -6.94
CA LEU A 748 -2.39 -7.33 -5.70
C LEU A 748 -3.24 -7.69 -4.48
N SER A 749 -2.63 -8.33 -3.48
CA SER A 749 -3.30 -8.78 -2.26
C SER A 749 -3.77 -7.62 -1.38
N LEU A 750 -4.80 -7.87 -0.56
CA LEU A 750 -5.28 -6.95 0.47
C LEU A 750 -4.92 -7.44 1.89
N ASP A 751 -3.84 -8.19 2.00
CA ASP A 751 -3.30 -8.54 3.31
C ASP A 751 -2.66 -7.33 4.01
N ASP A 752 -2.13 -7.53 5.21
CA ASP A 752 -1.60 -6.46 6.05
C ASP A 752 -0.35 -5.78 5.46
N PHE A 753 0.23 -6.34 4.38
CA PHE A 753 1.43 -5.83 3.71
C PHE A 753 1.12 -5.47 2.25
N PRO A 754 0.67 -4.24 1.99
CA PRO A 754 0.45 -3.79 0.62
C PRO A 754 1.70 -3.94 -0.25
N PHE A 755 1.52 -4.27 -1.53
CA PHE A 755 2.59 -4.47 -2.51
C PHE A 755 3.53 -5.65 -2.23
N SER A 756 3.11 -6.63 -1.45
CA SER A 756 3.94 -7.79 -1.09
C SER A 756 3.57 -9.07 -1.85
N ALA A 757 2.37 -9.18 -2.43
CA ALA A 757 1.89 -10.41 -3.05
C ALA A 757 0.75 -10.19 -4.05
N LEU A 758 0.43 -11.25 -4.78
CA LEU A 758 -0.74 -11.36 -5.66
C LEU A 758 -1.98 -11.77 -4.86
N ALA A 759 -3.13 -11.23 -5.22
CA ALA A 759 -4.42 -11.62 -4.65
C ALA A 759 -4.85 -13.01 -5.15
N TRP A 760 -5.43 -13.80 -4.27
CA TRP A 760 -6.03 -15.08 -4.61
C TRP A 760 -7.49 -15.16 -4.14
N PRO A 761 -8.47 -15.09 -5.03
CA PRO A 761 -8.37 -14.66 -6.44
C PRO A 761 -8.14 -13.15 -6.58
N PRO A 762 -7.76 -12.67 -7.78
CA PRO A 762 -7.72 -11.24 -8.06
C PRO A 762 -9.14 -10.63 -7.97
N ARG A 763 -9.20 -9.35 -7.62
CA ARG A 763 -10.42 -8.56 -7.78
C ARG A 763 -10.73 -8.38 -9.28
N PRO A 764 -11.96 -7.96 -9.67
CA PRO A 764 -12.29 -7.83 -11.10
C PRO A 764 -11.28 -6.98 -11.89
N LEU A 765 -10.66 -7.58 -12.91
CA LEU A 765 -9.68 -6.96 -13.79
C LEU A 765 -10.37 -6.16 -14.90
N GLN A 766 -11.08 -5.10 -14.55
CA GLN A 766 -11.80 -4.25 -15.49
C GLN A 766 -11.05 -2.95 -15.75
N ALA A 767 -11.12 -2.46 -17.00
CA ALA A 767 -10.58 -1.16 -17.37
C ALA A 767 -11.09 -0.05 -16.47
N ARG A 768 -10.19 0.82 -15.98
CA ARG A 768 -10.48 1.82 -14.97
C ARG A 768 -9.74 3.13 -15.21
N GLN A 769 -10.37 4.20 -14.82
CA GLN A 769 -9.75 5.52 -14.68
C GLN A 769 -9.63 5.87 -13.20
N ASN A 770 -8.89 6.93 -12.90
CA ASN A 770 -8.90 7.51 -11.57
C ASN A 770 -10.23 8.22 -11.34
N VAL A 771 -11.22 7.47 -10.89
CA VAL A 771 -12.56 7.99 -10.60
C VAL A 771 -12.58 8.55 -9.19
N SER A 772 -13.08 9.79 -9.06
CA SER A 772 -13.35 10.38 -7.76
C SER A 772 -14.35 9.54 -6.99
N PRO A 773 -14.11 9.25 -5.69
CA PRO A 773 -15.13 8.60 -4.88
C PRO A 773 -16.40 9.47 -4.84
N PRO A 774 -17.58 8.88 -4.61
CA PRO A 774 -18.79 9.66 -4.42
C PRO A 774 -18.60 10.65 -3.25
N PRO A 775 -19.31 11.79 -3.27
CA PRO A 775 -19.29 12.70 -2.14
C PRO A 775 -19.64 11.96 -0.85
N ARG A 776 -18.97 12.34 0.22
CA ARG A 776 -19.26 11.77 1.55
C ARG A 776 -20.77 11.89 1.83
N PRO A 777 -21.47 10.79 2.21
CA PRO A 777 -22.86 10.90 2.62
C PRO A 777 -22.97 11.88 3.79
N MET A 778 -23.84 12.88 3.67
CA MET A 778 -24.13 13.78 4.80
C MET A 778 -24.81 12.96 5.90
N PRO A 779 -24.38 13.07 7.16
CA PRO A 779 -25.12 12.43 8.25
C PRO A 779 -26.56 12.97 8.24
N PRO A 780 -27.56 12.11 8.47
CA PRO A 780 -28.93 12.59 8.56
C PRO A 780 -29.03 13.56 9.73
N GLY A 781 -29.23 14.86 9.46
CA GLY A 781 -29.49 15.87 10.48
C GLY A 781 -28.56 17.10 10.52
N PHE A 782 -28.02 17.54 9.38
CA PHE A 782 -27.43 18.89 9.22
C PHE A 782 -28.26 19.70 8.24
#